data_3483da9b91cebc21e986647c758277e5
#
_entry.id   3483da9b91cebc21e986647c758277e5
#
_cell.length_a   1.000
_cell.length_b   1.000
_cell.length_c   1.000
_cell.angle_alpha   90.00
_cell.angle_beta   90.00
_cell.angle_gamma   90.00
#
_symmetry.space_group_name_H-M   'P 1'
#
loop_
_entity.id
_entity.type
_entity.pdbx_description
1 polymer ?
#
loop_
_entity_poly.entity_id
_entity_poly.type
_entity_poly.pdbx_seq_one_letter_code
_entity_poly.pdbx_strand_id
1 'polypeptide(L)'
;MTYSNNKHMKKSNLRSFLRFFPAGFFLTFAVTAVAQNGPVGSVSHFKLGNGMQVYIWPDSNQTDVHGRVSVHVGSKNDPEQFTGLAHYLEHLMFKGTDRIGTTDWEQEKILYEQIIAKYDEKAASSDPKTKEALNKEINELSIKASEFSQSNEFSSLVATMGGTGMNAGTSYDLTTYYNDFPPNQLERFLMLYAERFRAPVFRTFQSELETVYEEYNLYEDQLEQREFHYLLNNLFKGHPYERPIIGLSEHLKNPQISKLIEFYNNWYVPENMALILVGNIDPQAARPLIEKSFGALPAKTLPSLPEFSDWEVEGRKDFKANLAYIPRIHIGFKGAGITNPDALVIDLFTNLLSNRSRTGYFDKLVLDGDLMGASASHISFEDQGRIVISAIPSYDPSQQVFASTKAVEKLLFQEIERIKQGNIDAKLVENIKKAMIRSYQLNLESNSDKAEILTRIFISGEALDEALDYTGRLNKIQITDIQRVASDYCNNNYMLFDIGTGKFPAAEKLEKPDIKPITQSSEKKSAYALAFEDLSYKKQSLPVKDFEEIIIKPINTRSKLFYTQNTENDVFSLILKYGIGTEKMPYLEYSTTLMNYAGIMGGYDPQEFKKAITELNVTCRYSVDEDYLYVVMEGFEEHLVEALGLLTRQILMPQLDEKQYRNVQGSIYQSRIREGKDPQIIAEALAEYMAYGDKSGYLDRPTLYNVFTEMGLSKLTGEFQRATDYEAEVHFCGTMPFDEAYDILSQYLPLKANEKESSSPEWKAYKEYSENTIYFLPRSDTKQAKIYFFAPGNVYKPENDLK
;
A
#
# COMPACT_ATOMS: atom_id res chain seq x y z
N MET A 1 -19.22 -16.34 12.89
CA MET A 1 -18.21 -16.49 13.98
C MET A 1 -17.04 -17.22 13.39
N THR A 2 -16.06 -16.52 12.93
CA THR A 2 -14.79 -17.13 12.50
C THR A 2 -13.68 -16.27 13.06
N TYR A 3 -13.01 -16.83 14.04
CA TYR A 3 -11.81 -16.25 14.63
C TYR A 3 -10.71 -16.23 13.58
N SER A 4 -10.34 -15.06 13.12
CA SER A 4 -9.01 -14.82 12.58
C SER A 4 -8.12 -14.42 13.75
N ASN A 5 -7.35 -15.36 14.27
CA ASN A 5 -6.23 -15.09 15.15
C ASN A 5 -5.11 -14.44 14.33
N ASN A 6 -5.15 -13.15 14.16
CA ASN A 6 -3.95 -12.38 13.89
C ASN A 6 -3.48 -11.78 15.20
N LYS A 7 -2.57 -12.50 15.87
CA LYS A 7 -1.77 -11.95 16.95
C LYS A 7 -0.87 -10.84 16.42
N HIS A 8 -1.19 -9.65 16.93
CA HIS A 8 -0.29 -8.57 17.28
C HIS A 8 0.87 -8.19 16.33
N MET A 9 0.57 -7.35 15.42
CA MET A 9 1.24 -6.06 15.55
C MET A 9 0.16 -5.01 15.72
N LYS A 10 0.03 -4.45 16.93
CA LYS A 10 -0.63 -3.17 17.11
C LYS A 10 0.07 -2.23 16.14
N LYS A 11 -0.62 -1.86 15.08
CA LYS A 11 -0.18 -0.78 14.22
C LYS A 11 -0.18 0.45 15.10
N SER A 12 0.99 0.77 15.65
CA SER A 12 1.23 2.07 16.25
C SER A 12 0.72 3.11 15.26
N ASN A 13 0.10 4.15 15.80
CA ASN A 13 -0.43 5.28 15.04
C ASN A 13 0.69 6.08 14.33
N LEU A 14 1.47 5.43 13.47
CA LEU A 14 2.35 6.09 12.50
C LEU A 14 1.52 6.75 11.38
N ARG A 15 0.24 6.99 11.66
CA ARG A 15 -0.76 7.38 10.67
C ARG A 15 -0.88 8.88 10.44
N SER A 16 -0.14 9.72 11.15
CA SER A 16 -0.50 11.14 11.10
C SER A 16 0.29 12.03 10.15
N PHE A 17 1.39 11.60 9.54
CA PHE A 17 2.18 12.56 8.73
C PHE A 17 2.49 12.18 7.29
N LEU A 18 2.21 10.98 6.82
CA LEU A 18 2.52 10.57 5.44
C LEU A 18 1.32 10.05 4.63
N ARG A 19 0.09 10.26 5.11
CA ARG A 19 -1.13 9.84 4.40
C ARG A 19 -1.92 11.02 3.87
N PHE A 20 -1.32 11.86 3.07
CA PHE A 20 -2.09 12.82 2.26
C PHE A 20 -2.46 12.28 0.87
N PHE A 21 -2.04 11.08 0.54
CA PHE A 21 -2.54 10.40 -0.65
C PHE A 21 -3.12 9.06 -0.21
N PRO A 22 -4.29 8.69 -0.72
CA PRO A 22 -4.79 7.34 -0.52
C PRO A 22 -3.71 6.38 -1.01
N ALA A 23 -3.51 5.30 -0.27
CA ALA A 23 -2.76 4.16 -0.77
C ALA A 23 -3.62 3.46 -1.84
N GLY A 24 -3.96 4.19 -2.88
CA GLY A 24 -4.30 3.65 -4.16
C GLY A 24 -2.99 3.25 -4.79
N PHE A 25 -2.90 2.07 -5.28
CA PHE A 25 -1.86 1.45 -6.04
C PHE A 25 -1.06 2.44 -6.90
N PHE A 26 -0.16 3.22 -6.27
CA PHE A 26 0.94 3.81 -6.98
C PHE A 26 2.02 2.74 -7.00
N LEU A 27 2.03 1.97 -8.06
CA LEU A 27 3.19 1.23 -8.52
C LEU A 27 4.28 2.25 -8.90
N THR A 28 4.82 2.96 -7.90
CA THR A 28 6.06 3.70 -8.07
C THR A 28 7.19 2.70 -7.87
N PHE A 29 7.60 2.11 -8.95
CA PHE A 29 8.78 1.29 -9.00
C PHE A 29 10.01 2.17 -9.04
N ALA A 30 10.72 2.21 -7.93
CA ALA A 30 12.13 2.55 -7.95
C ALA A 30 12.88 1.22 -8.04
N VAL A 31 13.69 1.06 -9.03
CA VAL A 31 14.45 -0.15 -9.37
C VAL A 31 15.92 0.11 -9.32
N THR A 32 16.71 -0.79 -8.90
CA THR A 32 18.09 -0.63 -8.71
C THR A 32 18.99 -1.79 -8.96
N ALA A 33 20.17 -1.58 -8.87
CA ALA A 33 21.23 -2.34 -9.32
C ALA A 33 22.01 -3.07 -8.27
N VAL A 34 22.38 -4.22 -8.62
CA VAL A 34 23.39 -5.02 -7.96
C VAL A 34 24.68 -4.90 -8.74
N ALA A 35 25.73 -4.45 -8.09
CA ALA A 35 27.06 -4.82 -8.47
C ALA A 35 27.31 -6.19 -7.84
N GLN A 36 27.54 -7.17 -8.69
CA GLN A 36 28.12 -8.49 -8.46
C GLN A 36 27.27 -9.53 -7.71
N ASN A 37 26.83 -10.53 -8.51
CA ASN A 37 26.61 -11.93 -8.11
C ASN A 37 25.55 -12.22 -7.02
N GLY A 38 24.40 -11.56 -7.06
CA GLY A 38 23.19 -12.10 -6.47
C GLY A 38 22.38 -12.89 -7.52
N PRO A 39 21.37 -13.66 -7.13
CA PRO A 39 20.77 -14.72 -7.92
C PRO A 39 19.84 -14.29 -9.07
N VAL A 40 20.09 -13.18 -9.75
CA VAL A 40 19.29 -12.75 -10.92
C VAL A 40 19.38 -13.77 -12.06
N GLY A 41 20.47 -14.53 -12.14
CA GLY A 41 20.63 -15.64 -13.10
C GLY A 41 19.82 -16.89 -12.82
N SER A 42 18.96 -16.90 -11.78
CA SER A 42 18.21 -18.09 -11.35
C SER A 42 16.73 -18.10 -11.72
N VAL A 43 16.17 -17.01 -12.26
CA VAL A 43 14.76 -16.99 -12.66
C VAL A 43 14.53 -17.92 -13.86
N SER A 44 13.67 -18.91 -13.67
CA SER A 44 13.27 -19.84 -14.72
C SER A 44 12.00 -19.30 -15.39
N HIS A 45 12.04 -19.09 -16.70
CA HIS A 45 10.90 -18.66 -17.50
C HIS A 45 10.62 -19.63 -18.63
N PHE A 46 9.37 -20.05 -18.80
CA PHE A 46 8.94 -20.90 -19.92
C PHE A 46 7.45 -20.73 -20.21
N LYS A 47 7.05 -21.11 -21.42
CA LYS A 47 5.66 -21.10 -21.89
C LYS A 47 5.09 -22.51 -21.92
N LEU A 48 3.89 -22.71 -21.38
CA LEU A 48 3.16 -23.99 -21.46
C LEU A 48 2.58 -24.21 -22.87
N GLY A 49 2.23 -25.47 -23.16
CA GLY A 49 1.64 -25.83 -24.45
C GLY A 49 0.32 -25.12 -24.77
N ASN A 50 -0.42 -24.65 -23.77
CA ASN A 50 -1.66 -23.88 -23.90
C ASN A 50 -1.44 -22.36 -23.95
N GLY A 51 -0.19 -21.90 -23.94
CA GLY A 51 0.16 -20.49 -24.07
C GLY A 51 0.44 -19.75 -22.77
N MET A 52 0.17 -20.33 -21.60
CA MET A 52 0.39 -19.69 -20.30
C MET A 52 1.88 -19.47 -20.03
N GLN A 53 2.24 -18.31 -19.52
CA GLN A 53 3.59 -17.99 -19.09
C GLN A 53 3.84 -18.53 -17.67
N VAL A 54 5.05 -19.00 -17.41
CA VAL A 54 5.45 -19.46 -16.08
C VAL A 54 6.79 -18.83 -15.71
N TYR A 55 6.81 -18.17 -14.55
CA TYR A 55 8.01 -17.59 -13.96
C TYR A 55 8.25 -18.24 -12.60
N ILE A 56 9.47 -18.71 -12.37
CA ILE A 56 9.88 -19.29 -11.09
C ILE A 56 11.17 -18.59 -10.65
N TRP A 57 11.12 -17.95 -9.48
CA TRP A 57 12.27 -17.34 -8.84
C TRP A 57 12.61 -18.14 -7.58
N PRO A 58 13.53 -19.11 -7.67
CA PRO A 58 13.90 -19.94 -6.53
C PRO A 58 14.71 -19.15 -5.51
N ASP A 59 14.38 -19.31 -4.24
CA ASP A 59 15.12 -18.77 -3.11
C ASP A 59 15.08 -19.77 -1.95
N SER A 60 16.17 -20.53 -1.76
CA SER A 60 16.26 -21.58 -0.75
C SER A 60 16.35 -21.05 0.68
N ASN A 61 16.63 -19.77 0.87
CA ASN A 61 16.69 -19.13 2.19
C ASN A 61 15.30 -18.81 2.75
N GLN A 62 14.28 -18.83 1.87
CA GLN A 62 12.90 -18.58 2.29
C GLN A 62 12.28 -19.84 2.92
N THR A 63 11.35 -19.63 3.84
CA THR A 63 10.60 -20.71 4.51
C THR A 63 9.31 -21.08 3.82
N ASP A 64 8.86 -20.27 2.88
CA ASP A 64 7.61 -20.38 2.14
C ASP A 64 7.78 -20.16 0.63
N VAL A 65 6.66 -20.24 -0.06
CA VAL A 65 6.54 -19.93 -1.49
C VAL A 65 5.39 -18.95 -1.66
N HIS A 66 5.64 -17.80 -2.29
CA HIS A 66 4.60 -16.92 -2.80
C HIS A 66 4.12 -17.44 -4.15
N GLY A 67 2.86 -17.82 -4.23
CA GLY A 67 2.22 -18.25 -5.45
C GLY A 67 1.22 -17.22 -5.96
N ARG A 68 1.39 -16.81 -7.21
CA ARG A 68 0.55 -15.79 -7.85
C ARG A 68 0.12 -16.24 -9.24
N VAL A 69 -1.15 -16.02 -9.56
CA VAL A 69 -1.65 -16.07 -10.94
C VAL A 69 -2.05 -14.67 -11.35
N SER A 70 -1.41 -14.17 -12.39
CA SER A 70 -1.68 -12.85 -12.97
C SER A 70 -2.40 -13.03 -14.29
N VAL A 71 -3.49 -12.27 -14.49
CA VAL A 71 -4.25 -12.23 -15.73
C VAL A 71 -4.10 -10.83 -16.31
N HIS A 72 -3.63 -10.72 -17.55
CA HIS A 72 -3.39 -9.45 -18.24
C HIS A 72 -4.73 -8.85 -18.71
N VAL A 73 -5.57 -8.54 -17.75
CA VAL A 73 -6.88 -7.93 -17.91
C VAL A 73 -7.23 -7.13 -16.68
N GLY A 74 -7.71 -5.93 -16.84
CA GLY A 74 -8.15 -5.06 -15.78
C GLY A 74 -9.36 -4.23 -16.19
N SER A 75 -9.64 -3.17 -15.45
CA SER A 75 -10.82 -2.33 -15.69
C SER A 75 -10.77 -1.58 -17.02
N LYS A 76 -9.61 -1.43 -17.69
CA LYS A 76 -9.54 -0.85 -19.03
C LYS A 76 -10.26 -1.72 -20.07
N ASN A 77 -10.32 -3.02 -19.81
CA ASN A 77 -10.97 -4.00 -20.70
C ASN A 77 -12.48 -4.11 -20.48
N ASP A 78 -13.02 -3.43 -19.47
CA ASP A 78 -14.47 -3.40 -19.25
C ASP A 78 -15.18 -2.78 -20.47
N PRO A 79 -16.24 -3.41 -20.98
CA PRO A 79 -17.06 -2.78 -22.00
C PRO A 79 -17.57 -1.42 -21.52
N GLU A 80 -17.66 -0.46 -22.41
CA GLU A 80 -18.03 0.93 -22.07
C GLU A 80 -19.35 1.02 -21.29
N GLN A 81 -20.29 0.12 -21.55
CA GLN A 81 -21.63 0.08 -20.95
C GLN A 81 -21.70 -0.85 -19.70
N PHE A 82 -20.60 -1.49 -19.32
CA PHE A 82 -20.54 -2.47 -18.23
C PHE A 82 -19.23 -2.32 -17.46
N THR A 83 -18.94 -1.12 -16.95
CA THR A 83 -17.74 -0.85 -16.14
C THR A 83 -17.85 -1.53 -14.78
N GLY A 84 -16.70 -1.93 -14.23
CA GLY A 84 -16.57 -2.64 -12.95
C GLY A 84 -16.67 -4.17 -13.09
N LEU A 85 -16.73 -4.71 -14.32
CA LEU A 85 -16.80 -6.18 -14.53
C LEU A 85 -15.52 -6.87 -14.07
N ALA A 86 -14.34 -6.31 -14.38
CA ALA A 86 -13.06 -6.89 -13.97
C ALA A 86 -12.96 -7.02 -12.44
N HIS A 87 -13.29 -5.95 -11.71
CA HIS A 87 -13.27 -5.93 -10.26
C HIS A 87 -14.34 -6.86 -9.65
N TYR A 88 -15.55 -6.81 -10.17
CA TYR A 88 -16.62 -7.68 -9.67
C TYR A 88 -16.33 -9.16 -9.95
N LEU A 89 -15.74 -9.48 -11.11
CA LEU A 89 -15.30 -10.85 -11.42
C LEU A 89 -14.23 -11.32 -10.43
N GLU A 90 -13.31 -10.46 -10.03
CA GLU A 90 -12.30 -10.77 -9.01
C GLU A 90 -12.96 -11.29 -7.73
N HIS A 91 -13.97 -10.58 -7.20
CA HIS A 91 -14.74 -11.01 -6.03
C HIS A 91 -15.42 -12.36 -6.22
N LEU A 92 -16.02 -12.57 -7.38
CA LEU A 92 -16.77 -13.79 -7.68
C LEU A 92 -15.87 -15.02 -7.91
N MET A 93 -14.60 -14.81 -8.26
CA MET A 93 -13.63 -15.90 -8.40
C MET A 93 -13.30 -16.62 -7.08
N PHE A 94 -13.72 -16.10 -5.94
CA PHE A 94 -13.63 -16.77 -4.63
C PHE A 94 -14.82 -17.68 -4.32
N LYS A 95 -15.87 -17.68 -5.15
CA LYS A 95 -17.13 -18.41 -4.90
C LYS A 95 -17.08 -19.88 -5.34
N GLY A 96 -15.95 -20.32 -5.85
CA GLY A 96 -15.68 -21.72 -6.24
C GLY A 96 -15.99 -22.03 -7.70
N THR A 97 -16.12 -23.30 -8.00
CA THR A 97 -16.28 -23.84 -9.35
C THR A 97 -17.50 -24.77 -9.41
N ASP A 98 -17.70 -25.46 -10.53
CA ASP A 98 -18.65 -26.56 -10.64
C ASP A 98 -18.29 -27.78 -9.74
N ARG A 99 -17.17 -27.73 -9.00
CA ARG A 99 -16.67 -28.79 -8.11
C ARG A 99 -16.35 -28.31 -6.70
N ILE A 100 -15.89 -27.06 -6.56
CA ILE A 100 -15.60 -26.39 -5.28
C ILE A 100 -16.79 -25.50 -4.91
N GLY A 101 -17.24 -25.56 -3.67
CA GLY A 101 -18.31 -24.70 -3.17
C GLY A 101 -19.71 -25.25 -3.49
N THR A 102 -19.85 -26.51 -3.88
CA THR A 102 -21.13 -27.17 -4.14
C THR A 102 -21.15 -28.59 -3.61
N THR A 103 -22.29 -28.99 -3.06
CA THR A 103 -22.53 -30.39 -2.64
C THR A 103 -23.22 -31.22 -3.72
N ASP A 104 -23.90 -30.59 -4.68
CA ASP A 104 -24.58 -31.21 -5.82
C ASP A 104 -24.71 -30.20 -6.98
N TRP A 105 -23.70 -30.20 -7.85
CA TRP A 105 -23.67 -29.29 -9.00
C TRP A 105 -24.81 -29.53 -10.00
N GLU A 106 -25.23 -30.75 -10.21
CA GLU A 106 -26.27 -31.06 -11.19
C GLU A 106 -27.63 -30.43 -10.80
N GLN A 107 -27.94 -30.39 -9.50
CA GLN A 107 -29.13 -29.72 -9.00
C GLN A 107 -28.93 -28.18 -8.96
N GLU A 108 -27.78 -27.72 -8.49
CA GLU A 108 -27.46 -26.30 -8.40
C GLU A 108 -27.46 -25.63 -9.77
N LYS A 109 -26.89 -26.30 -10.79
CA LYS A 109 -26.77 -25.78 -12.17
C LYS A 109 -28.12 -25.39 -12.75
N ILE A 110 -29.16 -26.18 -12.54
CA ILE A 110 -30.50 -25.88 -13.04
C ILE A 110 -31.03 -24.55 -12.48
N LEU A 111 -30.80 -24.31 -11.20
CA LEU A 111 -31.18 -23.05 -10.55
C LEU A 111 -30.30 -21.89 -10.98
N TYR A 112 -28.99 -22.14 -11.13
CA TYR A 112 -28.02 -21.15 -11.59
C TYR A 112 -28.34 -20.63 -13.00
N GLU A 113 -28.69 -21.51 -13.93
CA GLU A 113 -29.10 -21.14 -15.29
C GLU A 113 -30.39 -20.31 -15.28
N GLN A 114 -31.35 -20.63 -14.42
CA GLN A 114 -32.55 -19.83 -14.23
C GLN A 114 -32.24 -18.43 -13.66
N ILE A 115 -31.32 -18.36 -12.69
CA ILE A 115 -30.88 -17.07 -12.13
C ILE A 115 -30.27 -16.20 -13.21
N ILE A 116 -29.37 -16.73 -14.05
CA ILE A 116 -28.77 -16.00 -15.18
C ILE A 116 -29.86 -15.44 -16.10
N ALA A 117 -30.81 -16.29 -16.53
CA ALA A 117 -31.87 -15.86 -17.42
C ALA A 117 -32.75 -14.74 -16.81
N LYS A 118 -33.01 -14.78 -15.49
CA LYS A 118 -33.76 -13.75 -14.78
C LYS A 118 -32.98 -12.42 -14.65
N TYR A 119 -31.67 -12.46 -14.49
CA TYR A 119 -30.83 -11.25 -14.55
C TYR A 119 -30.87 -10.61 -15.94
N ASP A 120 -30.79 -11.40 -17.01
CA ASP A 120 -30.87 -10.89 -18.40
C ASP A 120 -32.28 -10.32 -18.70
N GLU A 121 -33.35 -10.97 -18.23
CA GLU A 121 -34.71 -10.46 -18.33
C GLU A 121 -34.89 -9.12 -17.59
N LYS A 122 -34.33 -9.03 -16.36
CA LYS A 122 -34.30 -7.79 -15.55
C LYS A 122 -33.55 -6.67 -16.24
N ALA A 123 -32.38 -6.97 -16.84
CA ALA A 123 -31.57 -6.00 -17.56
C ALA A 123 -32.30 -5.45 -18.81
N ALA A 124 -33.05 -6.29 -19.51
CA ALA A 124 -33.84 -5.90 -20.70
C ALA A 124 -35.09 -5.06 -20.37
N SER A 125 -35.57 -5.09 -19.11
CA SER A 125 -36.78 -4.36 -18.70
C SER A 125 -36.46 -2.89 -18.35
N SER A 126 -37.32 -1.98 -18.81
CA SER A 126 -37.32 -0.57 -18.37
C SER A 126 -38.36 -0.27 -17.28
N ASP A 127 -39.29 -1.21 -17.00
CA ASP A 127 -40.38 -1.01 -16.03
C ASP A 127 -39.89 -1.31 -14.57
N PRO A 128 -39.93 -0.34 -13.65
CA PRO A 128 -39.50 -0.55 -12.27
C PRO A 128 -40.26 -1.67 -11.52
N LYS A 129 -41.56 -1.84 -11.80
CA LYS A 129 -42.36 -2.90 -11.15
C LYS A 129 -41.92 -4.29 -11.60
N THR A 130 -41.67 -4.44 -12.88
CA THR A 130 -41.12 -5.68 -13.44
C THR A 130 -39.74 -5.98 -12.85
N LYS A 131 -38.85 -4.98 -12.74
CA LYS A 131 -37.56 -5.17 -12.10
C LYS A 131 -37.66 -5.58 -10.64
N GLU A 132 -38.58 -5.01 -9.88
CA GLU A 132 -38.80 -5.39 -8.48
C GLU A 132 -39.34 -6.84 -8.36
N ALA A 133 -40.28 -7.24 -9.24
CA ALA A 133 -40.79 -8.62 -9.27
C ALA A 133 -39.67 -9.61 -9.59
N LEU A 134 -38.84 -9.30 -10.60
CA LEU A 134 -37.70 -10.14 -10.98
C LEU A 134 -36.64 -10.22 -9.87
N ASN A 135 -36.40 -9.16 -9.10
CA ASN A 135 -35.51 -9.22 -7.93
C ASN A 135 -36.02 -10.23 -6.90
N LYS A 136 -37.33 -10.31 -6.67
CA LYS A 136 -37.92 -11.29 -5.73
C LYS A 136 -37.77 -12.72 -6.26
N GLU A 137 -38.04 -12.95 -7.56
CA GLU A 137 -37.82 -14.25 -8.19
C GLU A 137 -36.36 -14.69 -8.16
N ILE A 138 -35.43 -13.79 -8.49
CA ILE A 138 -33.97 -14.05 -8.40
C ILE A 138 -33.57 -14.43 -6.97
N ASN A 139 -34.08 -13.70 -5.97
CA ASN A 139 -33.76 -13.98 -4.58
C ASN A 139 -34.33 -15.35 -4.13
N GLU A 140 -35.54 -15.71 -4.52
CA GLU A 140 -36.11 -17.03 -4.22
C GLU A 140 -35.33 -18.18 -4.85
N LEU A 141 -34.91 -18.01 -6.11
CA LEU A 141 -34.03 -18.98 -6.80
C LEU A 141 -32.68 -19.08 -6.13
N SER A 142 -32.10 -17.95 -5.74
CA SER A 142 -30.79 -17.89 -5.08
C SER A 142 -30.82 -18.54 -3.69
N ILE A 143 -31.91 -18.37 -2.93
CA ILE A 143 -32.11 -19.08 -1.66
C ILE A 143 -32.17 -20.60 -1.89
N LYS A 144 -32.90 -21.06 -2.91
CA LYS A 144 -32.94 -22.50 -3.25
C LYS A 144 -31.56 -23.02 -3.69
N ALA A 145 -30.83 -22.25 -4.51
CA ALA A 145 -29.48 -22.63 -4.92
C ALA A 145 -28.50 -22.70 -3.75
N SER A 146 -28.67 -21.84 -2.74
CA SER A 146 -27.81 -21.82 -1.55
C SER A 146 -27.90 -23.09 -0.69
N GLU A 147 -28.93 -23.92 -0.86
CA GLU A 147 -29.04 -25.22 -0.19
C GLU A 147 -27.96 -26.21 -0.66
N PHE A 148 -27.47 -26.03 -1.87
CA PHE A 148 -26.39 -26.84 -2.47
C PHE A 148 -25.02 -26.19 -2.32
N SER A 149 -24.94 -24.89 -2.07
CA SER A 149 -23.70 -24.16 -2.05
C SER A 149 -23.05 -24.15 -0.67
N GLN A 150 -21.69 -24.07 -0.67
CA GLN A 150 -20.87 -24.01 0.55
C GLN A 150 -20.13 -22.68 0.62
N SER A 151 -20.24 -21.99 1.74
CA SER A 151 -19.56 -20.71 1.93
C SER A 151 -18.04 -20.88 2.14
N ASN A 152 -17.25 -20.01 1.49
CA ASN A 152 -15.82 -19.87 1.76
C ASN A 152 -14.98 -21.15 1.61
N GLU A 153 -15.48 -22.18 0.89
CA GLU A 153 -14.76 -23.46 0.79
C GLU A 153 -13.37 -23.29 0.15
N PHE A 154 -13.23 -22.45 -0.87
CA PHE A 154 -11.92 -22.17 -1.46
C PHE A 154 -10.93 -21.65 -0.41
N SER A 155 -11.32 -20.67 0.38
CA SER A 155 -10.50 -20.10 1.45
C SER A 155 -10.16 -21.13 2.54
N SER A 156 -11.12 -22.02 2.86
CA SER A 156 -10.89 -23.13 3.80
C SER A 156 -9.85 -24.13 3.27
N LEU A 157 -9.86 -24.41 1.97
CA LEU A 157 -8.87 -25.30 1.34
C LEU A 157 -7.48 -24.67 1.35
N VAL A 158 -7.37 -23.35 1.10
CA VAL A 158 -6.11 -22.61 1.26
C VAL A 158 -5.59 -22.70 2.69
N ALA A 159 -6.46 -22.49 3.69
CA ALA A 159 -6.07 -22.61 5.10
C ALA A 159 -5.65 -24.05 5.47
N THR A 160 -6.33 -25.08 4.94
CA THR A 160 -6.00 -26.50 5.17
C THR A 160 -4.60 -26.88 4.68
N MET A 161 -4.12 -26.26 3.62
CA MET A 161 -2.73 -26.45 3.17
C MET A 161 -1.72 -25.55 3.88
N GLY A 162 -2.12 -24.82 4.92
CA GLY A 162 -1.25 -23.88 5.63
C GLY A 162 -0.99 -22.58 4.85
N GLY A 163 -1.84 -22.26 3.89
CA GLY A 163 -1.75 -21.03 3.12
C GLY A 163 -2.10 -19.80 3.96
N THR A 164 -1.34 -18.72 3.77
CA THR A 164 -1.52 -17.42 4.43
C THR A 164 -1.53 -16.30 3.40
N GLY A 165 -1.92 -15.09 3.80
CA GLY A 165 -1.86 -13.92 2.92
C GLY A 165 -2.73 -14.01 1.66
N MET A 166 -3.75 -14.91 1.64
CA MET A 166 -4.62 -15.05 0.48
C MET A 166 -5.36 -13.75 0.17
N ASN A 167 -5.17 -13.28 -1.05
CA ASN A 167 -5.82 -12.06 -1.53
C ASN A 167 -5.92 -12.06 -3.06
N ALA A 168 -6.53 -11.03 -3.59
CA ALA A 168 -6.57 -10.70 -5.01
C ALA A 168 -6.55 -9.18 -5.18
N GLY A 169 -6.38 -8.71 -6.41
CA GLY A 169 -6.47 -7.30 -6.71
C GLY A 169 -6.65 -7.05 -8.19
N THR A 170 -7.49 -6.07 -8.50
CA THR A 170 -7.74 -5.59 -9.86
C THR A 170 -7.18 -4.18 -10.01
N SER A 171 -6.40 -3.98 -11.08
CA SER A 171 -5.93 -2.67 -11.51
C SER A 171 -6.54 -2.30 -12.87
N TYR A 172 -6.02 -1.27 -13.52
CA TYR A 172 -6.45 -0.91 -14.87
C TYR A 172 -6.05 -1.96 -15.92
N ASP A 173 -4.87 -2.56 -15.78
CA ASP A 173 -4.26 -3.45 -16.77
C ASP A 173 -4.20 -4.92 -16.33
N LEU A 174 -4.51 -5.22 -15.07
CA LEU A 174 -4.15 -6.48 -14.45
C LEU A 174 -5.15 -6.90 -13.39
N THR A 175 -5.40 -8.22 -13.29
CA THR A 175 -6.05 -8.85 -12.15
C THR A 175 -5.14 -9.97 -11.62
N THR A 176 -4.89 -10.00 -10.32
CA THR A 176 -4.00 -10.98 -9.67
C THR A 176 -4.69 -11.74 -8.56
N TYR A 177 -4.28 -13.00 -8.35
CA TYR A 177 -4.75 -13.88 -7.28
C TYR A 177 -3.55 -14.57 -6.65
N TYR A 178 -3.35 -14.44 -5.33
CA TYR A 178 -2.13 -14.93 -4.68
C TYR A 178 -2.35 -15.38 -3.24
N ASN A 179 -1.45 -16.20 -2.75
CA ASN A 179 -1.22 -16.48 -1.34
C ASN A 179 0.19 -17.07 -1.13
N ASP A 180 0.63 -17.05 0.14
CA ASP A 180 1.83 -17.75 0.57
C ASP A 180 1.48 -19.17 1.04
N PHE A 181 2.38 -20.13 0.85
CA PHE A 181 2.16 -21.51 1.27
C PHE A 181 3.49 -22.24 1.57
N PRO A 182 3.48 -23.26 2.46
CA PRO A 182 4.66 -24.08 2.72
C PRO A 182 5.14 -24.83 1.46
N PRO A 183 6.46 -24.96 1.21
CA PRO A 183 7.01 -25.57 -0.01
C PRO A 183 6.49 -26.98 -0.33
N ASN A 184 6.21 -27.77 0.72
CA ASN A 184 5.67 -29.13 0.58
C ASN A 184 4.20 -29.20 0.14
N GLN A 185 3.53 -28.05 -0.01
CA GLN A 185 2.15 -27.94 -0.47
C GLN A 185 2.02 -27.51 -1.94
N LEU A 186 3.12 -27.43 -2.68
CA LEU A 186 3.15 -26.98 -4.06
C LEU A 186 2.11 -27.68 -4.94
N GLU A 187 2.02 -29.02 -4.90
CA GLU A 187 1.06 -29.77 -5.73
C GLU A 187 -0.39 -29.39 -5.38
N ARG A 188 -0.69 -29.21 -4.09
CA ARG A 188 -2.02 -28.77 -3.64
C ARG A 188 -2.35 -27.36 -4.10
N PHE A 189 -1.39 -26.42 -3.97
CA PHE A 189 -1.55 -25.06 -4.48
C PHE A 189 -1.85 -25.06 -5.99
N LEU A 190 -1.03 -25.77 -6.78
CA LEU A 190 -1.19 -25.85 -8.22
C LEU A 190 -2.54 -26.46 -8.64
N MET A 191 -2.98 -27.52 -7.95
CA MET A 191 -4.27 -28.15 -8.21
C MET A 191 -5.45 -27.22 -7.88
N LEU A 192 -5.40 -26.56 -6.72
CA LEU A 192 -6.47 -25.68 -6.24
C LEU A 192 -6.62 -24.43 -7.12
N TYR A 193 -5.49 -23.80 -7.48
CA TYR A 193 -5.52 -22.62 -8.33
C TYR A 193 -5.85 -22.96 -9.79
N ALA A 194 -5.35 -24.06 -10.33
CA ALA A 194 -5.75 -24.49 -11.68
C ALA A 194 -7.27 -24.79 -11.74
N GLU A 195 -7.83 -25.41 -10.70
CA GLU A 195 -9.28 -25.66 -10.60
C GLU A 195 -10.08 -24.37 -10.57
N ARG A 196 -9.60 -23.33 -9.84
CA ARG A 196 -10.22 -22.00 -9.78
C ARG A 196 -10.45 -21.39 -11.16
N PHE A 197 -9.49 -21.59 -12.09
CA PHE A 197 -9.53 -21.05 -13.44
C PHE A 197 -10.09 -22.02 -14.48
N ARG A 198 -10.54 -23.20 -14.08
CA ARG A 198 -11.09 -24.20 -15.03
C ARG A 198 -12.54 -23.91 -15.39
N ALA A 199 -13.40 -23.73 -14.41
CA ALA A 199 -14.84 -23.56 -14.60
C ALA A 199 -15.44 -22.84 -13.38
N PRO A 200 -15.17 -21.55 -13.16
CA PRO A 200 -15.74 -20.80 -12.05
C PRO A 200 -17.24 -20.70 -12.16
N VAL A 201 -17.91 -20.69 -11.02
CA VAL A 201 -19.35 -20.47 -10.88
C VAL A 201 -19.60 -19.26 -10.00
N PHE A 202 -20.27 -18.27 -10.54
CA PHE A 202 -20.49 -16.98 -9.88
C PHE A 202 -21.68 -17.04 -8.92
N ARG A 203 -21.50 -17.84 -7.86
CA ARG A 203 -22.50 -18.05 -6.80
C ARG A 203 -22.70 -16.79 -5.98
N THR A 204 -23.86 -16.73 -5.31
CA THR A 204 -24.18 -15.62 -4.39
C THR A 204 -23.98 -14.24 -5.03
N PHE A 205 -24.23 -14.17 -6.33
CA PHE A 205 -24.00 -12.99 -7.15
C PHE A 205 -24.58 -11.70 -6.53
N GLN A 206 -25.84 -11.74 -6.07
CA GLN A 206 -26.48 -10.57 -5.45
C GLN A 206 -25.79 -10.15 -4.14
N SER A 207 -25.46 -11.12 -3.27
CA SER A 207 -24.80 -10.82 -1.99
C SER A 207 -23.42 -10.21 -2.18
N GLU A 208 -22.70 -10.67 -3.20
CA GLU A 208 -21.39 -10.10 -3.52
C GLU A 208 -21.50 -8.72 -4.15
N LEU A 209 -22.53 -8.50 -4.98
CA LEU A 209 -22.82 -7.17 -5.51
C LEU A 209 -23.12 -6.16 -4.40
N GLU A 210 -23.81 -6.59 -3.35
CA GLU A 210 -24.04 -5.74 -2.17
C GLU A 210 -22.74 -5.40 -1.43
N THR A 211 -21.76 -6.30 -1.42
CA THR A 211 -20.41 -6.01 -0.90
C THR A 211 -19.71 -4.94 -1.75
N VAL A 212 -19.78 -5.06 -3.07
CA VAL A 212 -19.24 -4.04 -4.00
C VAL A 212 -19.97 -2.68 -3.84
N TYR A 213 -21.28 -2.68 -3.56
CA TYR A 213 -22.01 -1.45 -3.26
C TYR A 213 -21.51 -0.78 -1.98
N GLU A 214 -21.22 -1.54 -0.93
CA GLU A 214 -20.67 -0.97 0.30
C GLU A 214 -19.25 -0.43 0.08
N GLU A 215 -18.45 -1.12 -0.72
CA GLU A 215 -17.12 -0.64 -1.10
C GLU A 215 -17.21 0.66 -1.92
N TYR A 216 -18.10 0.73 -2.90
CA TYR A 216 -18.38 1.95 -3.64
C TYR A 216 -18.80 3.11 -2.71
N ASN A 217 -19.74 2.85 -1.80
CA ASN A 217 -20.20 3.82 -0.83
C ASN A 217 -19.06 4.28 0.11
N LEU A 218 -18.14 3.37 0.46
CA LEU A 218 -16.95 3.69 1.25
C LEU A 218 -16.03 4.66 0.51
N TYR A 219 -15.80 4.43 -0.78
CA TYR A 219 -14.97 5.32 -1.61
C TYR A 219 -15.62 6.70 -1.78
N GLU A 220 -16.94 6.75 -1.94
CA GLU A 220 -17.69 8.01 -2.02
C GLU A 220 -17.69 8.79 -0.69
N ASP A 221 -17.55 8.13 0.45
CA ASP A 221 -17.43 8.79 1.76
C ASP A 221 -16.01 9.34 2.03
N GLN A 222 -14.99 8.94 1.22
CA GLN A 222 -13.61 9.37 1.36
C GLN A 222 -13.26 10.46 0.34
N LEU A 223 -13.02 11.70 0.81
CA LEU A 223 -12.70 12.82 -0.09
C LEU A 223 -11.45 12.57 -0.92
N GLU A 224 -10.44 11.92 -0.35
CA GLU A 224 -9.20 11.59 -1.04
C GLU A 224 -9.42 10.63 -2.23
N GLN A 225 -10.34 9.66 -2.10
CA GLN A 225 -10.70 8.77 -3.20
C GLN A 225 -11.44 9.51 -4.31
N ARG A 226 -12.38 10.38 -3.92
CA ARG A 226 -13.12 11.22 -4.86
C ARG A 226 -12.23 12.21 -5.58
N GLU A 227 -11.27 12.81 -4.88
CA GLU A 227 -10.24 13.66 -5.47
C GLU A 227 -9.39 12.88 -6.48
N PHE A 228 -8.95 11.68 -6.11
CA PHE A 228 -8.16 10.82 -6.99
C PHE A 228 -8.94 10.42 -8.25
N HIS A 229 -10.19 10.01 -8.12
CA HIS A 229 -11.05 9.73 -9.27
C HIS A 229 -11.27 10.97 -10.13
N TYR A 230 -11.46 12.15 -9.52
CA TYR A 230 -11.59 13.41 -10.25
C TYR A 230 -10.33 13.72 -11.07
N LEU A 231 -9.16 13.50 -10.50
CA LEU A 231 -7.88 13.68 -11.20
C LEU A 231 -7.76 12.72 -12.39
N LEU A 232 -7.94 11.41 -12.17
CA LEU A 232 -7.80 10.41 -13.23
C LEU A 232 -8.82 10.59 -14.36
N ASN A 233 -10.07 10.91 -14.02
CA ASN A 233 -11.12 11.17 -15.01
C ASN A 233 -10.75 12.31 -15.97
N ASN A 234 -10.04 13.32 -15.49
CA ASN A 234 -9.59 14.44 -16.33
C ASN A 234 -8.23 14.14 -16.99
N LEU A 235 -7.29 13.54 -16.28
CA LEU A 235 -5.94 13.25 -16.77
C LEU A 235 -5.94 12.22 -17.91
N PHE A 236 -6.89 11.27 -17.91
CA PHE A 236 -6.99 10.20 -18.92
C PHE A 236 -8.28 10.30 -19.76
N LYS A 237 -8.79 11.50 -19.90
CA LYS A 237 -10.06 11.73 -20.63
C LYS A 237 -10.05 11.15 -22.02
N GLY A 238 -11.08 10.31 -22.33
CA GLY A 238 -11.19 9.60 -23.61
C GLY A 238 -10.43 8.27 -23.68
N HIS A 239 -9.73 7.89 -22.61
CA HIS A 239 -9.12 6.58 -22.45
C HIS A 239 -9.84 5.81 -21.32
N PRO A 240 -9.95 4.46 -21.37
CA PRO A 240 -10.58 3.69 -20.28
C PRO A 240 -10.03 3.95 -18.88
N TYR A 241 -8.80 4.42 -18.75
CA TYR A 241 -8.20 4.83 -17.45
C TYR A 241 -8.92 6.02 -16.78
N GLU A 242 -9.80 6.73 -17.48
CA GLU A 242 -10.64 7.77 -16.89
C GLU A 242 -11.70 7.21 -15.93
N ARG A 243 -12.05 5.94 -16.08
CA ARG A 243 -13.14 5.29 -15.34
C ARG A 243 -12.62 4.67 -14.04
N PRO A 244 -13.39 4.72 -12.93
CA PRO A 244 -12.97 4.06 -11.69
C PRO A 244 -12.95 2.53 -11.87
N ILE A 245 -11.97 1.87 -11.25
CA ILE A 245 -11.82 0.41 -11.30
C ILE A 245 -13.07 -0.31 -10.78
N ILE A 246 -13.68 0.22 -9.72
CA ILE A 246 -14.92 -0.34 -9.15
C ILE A 246 -16.13 -0.22 -10.10
N GLY A 247 -16.03 0.60 -11.14
CA GLY A 247 -17.09 0.86 -12.10
C GLY A 247 -17.95 2.08 -11.76
N LEU A 248 -18.79 2.46 -12.71
CA LEU A 248 -19.76 3.53 -12.56
C LEU A 248 -21.02 3.03 -11.86
N SER A 249 -21.60 3.84 -10.99
CA SER A 249 -22.79 3.49 -10.22
C SER A 249 -23.99 3.02 -11.07
N GLU A 250 -24.18 3.64 -12.24
CA GLU A 250 -25.25 3.30 -13.18
C GLU A 250 -25.11 1.88 -13.76
N HIS A 251 -23.86 1.42 -13.98
CA HIS A 251 -23.60 0.08 -14.47
C HIS A 251 -23.72 -0.97 -13.35
N LEU A 252 -23.25 -0.65 -12.15
CA LEU A 252 -23.40 -1.51 -10.98
C LEU A 252 -24.85 -1.75 -10.60
N LYS A 253 -25.76 -0.79 -10.84
CA LYS A 253 -27.21 -0.94 -10.63
C LYS A 253 -27.89 -1.92 -11.59
N ASN A 254 -27.25 -2.29 -12.69
CA ASN A 254 -27.82 -3.18 -13.71
C ASN A 254 -26.90 -4.36 -14.07
N PRO A 255 -26.53 -5.20 -13.10
CA PRO A 255 -25.55 -6.26 -13.29
C PRO A 255 -26.13 -7.41 -14.13
N GLN A 256 -25.27 -8.04 -14.94
CA GLN A 256 -25.63 -9.21 -15.76
C GLN A 256 -24.57 -10.30 -15.60
N ILE A 257 -25.00 -11.49 -15.15
CA ILE A 257 -24.10 -12.65 -15.00
C ILE A 257 -23.59 -13.10 -16.36
N SER A 258 -24.44 -13.06 -17.38
CA SER A 258 -24.07 -13.40 -18.76
C SER A 258 -22.89 -12.58 -19.28
N LYS A 259 -22.82 -11.28 -18.95
CA LYS A 259 -21.73 -10.39 -19.31
C LYS A 259 -20.43 -10.70 -18.56
N LEU A 260 -20.52 -11.12 -17.31
CA LEU A 260 -19.36 -11.61 -16.55
C LEU A 260 -18.81 -12.92 -17.13
N ILE A 261 -19.69 -13.84 -17.50
CA ILE A 261 -19.31 -15.10 -18.18
C ILE A 261 -18.62 -14.79 -19.52
N GLU A 262 -19.16 -13.84 -20.29
CA GLU A 262 -18.57 -13.39 -21.55
C GLU A 262 -17.16 -12.78 -21.30
N PHE A 263 -17.03 -11.88 -20.32
CA PHE A 263 -15.77 -11.26 -19.95
C PHE A 263 -14.75 -12.29 -19.50
N TYR A 264 -15.13 -13.22 -18.63
CA TYR A 264 -14.27 -14.33 -18.19
C TYR A 264 -13.79 -15.17 -19.39
N ASN A 265 -14.70 -15.58 -20.26
CA ASN A 265 -14.38 -16.43 -21.41
C ASN A 265 -13.44 -15.75 -22.42
N ASN A 266 -13.51 -14.43 -22.53
CA ASN A 266 -12.67 -13.64 -23.43
C ASN A 266 -11.27 -13.41 -22.87
N TRP A 267 -11.13 -13.17 -21.58
CA TRP A 267 -9.89 -12.65 -21.02
C TRP A 267 -9.12 -13.64 -20.12
N TYR A 268 -9.84 -14.54 -19.43
CA TYR A 268 -9.22 -15.54 -18.54
C TYR A 268 -8.84 -16.78 -19.35
N VAL A 269 -7.92 -16.58 -20.27
CA VAL A 269 -7.41 -17.60 -21.17
C VAL A 269 -5.92 -17.79 -20.92
N PRO A 270 -5.38 -19.04 -21.00
CA PRO A 270 -3.99 -19.32 -20.63
C PRO A 270 -2.95 -18.40 -21.30
N GLU A 271 -3.16 -18.05 -22.57
CA GLU A 271 -2.24 -17.17 -23.31
C GLU A 271 -2.15 -15.75 -22.68
N ASN A 272 -3.19 -15.34 -21.98
CA ASN A 272 -3.29 -14.05 -21.26
C ASN A 272 -2.95 -14.16 -19.77
N MET A 273 -2.36 -15.27 -19.35
CA MET A 273 -2.12 -15.56 -17.92
C MET A 273 -0.68 -15.90 -17.65
N ALA A 274 -0.21 -15.56 -16.46
CA ALA A 274 1.07 -15.99 -15.93
C ALA A 274 0.92 -16.66 -14.58
N LEU A 275 1.60 -17.78 -14.38
CA LEU A 275 1.86 -18.36 -13.07
C LEU A 275 3.24 -17.90 -12.60
N ILE A 276 3.29 -17.30 -11.41
CA ILE A 276 4.49 -16.74 -10.80
C ILE A 276 4.70 -17.44 -9.46
N LEU A 277 5.85 -18.06 -9.27
CA LEU A 277 6.22 -18.75 -8.04
C LEU A 277 7.56 -18.21 -7.56
N VAL A 278 7.61 -17.74 -6.32
CA VAL A 278 8.81 -17.15 -5.72
C VAL A 278 9.05 -17.76 -4.34
N GLY A 279 10.28 -18.16 -4.05
CA GLY A 279 10.65 -18.69 -2.74
C GLY A 279 11.27 -20.07 -2.78
N ASN A 280 11.09 -20.88 -1.73
CA ASN A 280 11.74 -22.19 -1.57
C ASN A 280 11.13 -23.25 -2.50
N ILE A 281 11.50 -23.21 -3.75
CA ILE A 281 10.96 -24.06 -4.82
C ILE A 281 12.07 -24.50 -5.79
N ASP A 282 12.05 -25.76 -6.18
CA ASP A 282 12.90 -26.29 -7.25
C ASP A 282 12.16 -26.22 -8.61
N PRO A 283 12.61 -25.38 -9.56
CA PRO A 283 11.98 -25.25 -10.86
C PRO A 283 11.86 -26.56 -11.67
N GLN A 284 12.83 -27.46 -11.53
CA GLN A 284 12.82 -28.72 -12.25
C GLN A 284 11.78 -29.69 -11.68
N ALA A 285 11.64 -29.74 -10.36
CA ALA A 285 10.61 -30.54 -9.71
C ALA A 285 9.20 -29.95 -9.88
N ALA A 286 9.09 -28.62 -9.94
CA ALA A 286 7.80 -27.92 -10.11
C ALA A 286 7.22 -28.08 -11.52
N ARG A 287 8.05 -28.06 -12.56
CA ARG A 287 7.62 -28.04 -13.96
C ARG A 287 6.61 -29.14 -14.32
N PRO A 288 6.83 -30.44 -14.05
CA PRO A 288 5.86 -31.48 -14.40
C PRO A 288 4.54 -31.35 -13.64
N LEU A 289 4.55 -30.81 -12.41
CA LEU A 289 3.33 -30.54 -11.65
C LEU A 289 2.53 -29.39 -12.26
N ILE A 290 3.22 -28.35 -12.74
CA ILE A 290 2.62 -27.19 -13.43
C ILE A 290 2.01 -27.64 -14.77
N GLU A 291 2.75 -28.46 -15.54
CA GLU A 291 2.26 -29.00 -16.81
C GLU A 291 1.01 -29.89 -16.60
N LYS A 292 0.96 -30.67 -15.54
CA LYS A 292 -0.18 -31.51 -15.16
C LYS A 292 -1.41 -30.69 -14.74
N SER A 293 -1.23 -29.55 -14.07
CA SER A 293 -2.28 -28.72 -13.52
C SER A 293 -2.69 -27.61 -14.48
N PHE A 294 -1.93 -26.53 -14.57
CA PHE A 294 -2.23 -25.37 -15.43
C PHE A 294 -2.10 -25.71 -16.92
N GLY A 295 -1.22 -26.64 -17.31
CA GLY A 295 -1.11 -27.11 -18.68
C GLY A 295 -2.36 -27.81 -19.21
N ALA A 296 -3.22 -28.30 -18.32
CA ALA A 296 -4.51 -28.93 -18.66
C ALA A 296 -5.63 -27.92 -18.94
N LEU A 297 -5.44 -26.63 -18.67
CA LEU A 297 -6.42 -25.60 -19.00
C LEU A 297 -6.55 -25.47 -20.53
N PRO A 298 -7.79 -25.34 -21.08
CA PRO A 298 -7.99 -25.31 -22.51
C PRO A 298 -7.40 -24.04 -23.12
N ALA A 299 -6.61 -24.19 -24.18
CA ALA A 299 -6.16 -23.06 -24.97
C ALA A 299 -7.35 -22.37 -25.66
N LYS A 300 -7.36 -21.03 -25.61
CA LYS A 300 -8.34 -20.17 -26.27
C LYS A 300 -7.59 -19.00 -26.88
N THR A 301 -8.18 -18.39 -27.91
CA THR A 301 -7.60 -17.20 -28.57
C THR A 301 -8.12 -15.94 -27.89
N LEU A 302 -7.24 -14.97 -27.68
CA LEU A 302 -7.61 -13.64 -27.18
C LEU A 302 -8.45 -12.87 -28.20
N PRO A 303 -9.41 -12.06 -27.78
CA PRO A 303 -10.03 -11.08 -28.66
C PRO A 303 -9.00 -10.03 -29.09
N SER A 304 -9.28 -9.37 -30.23
CA SER A 304 -8.49 -8.20 -30.63
C SER A 304 -8.67 -7.08 -29.61
N LEU A 305 -7.56 -6.51 -29.16
CA LEU A 305 -7.59 -5.34 -28.27
C LEU A 305 -7.99 -4.10 -29.07
N PRO A 306 -8.83 -3.22 -28.53
CA PRO A 306 -9.07 -1.91 -29.11
C PRO A 306 -7.79 -1.06 -28.98
N GLU A 307 -7.49 -0.30 -30.05
CA GLU A 307 -6.47 0.73 -29.96
C GLU A 307 -7.10 2.00 -29.38
N PHE A 308 -6.48 2.58 -28.38
CA PHE A 308 -6.88 3.85 -27.79
C PHE A 308 -5.95 4.97 -28.26
N SER A 309 -6.53 6.11 -28.62
CA SER A 309 -5.73 7.29 -28.95
C SER A 309 -5.15 7.90 -27.67
N ASP A 310 -3.93 8.38 -27.76
CA ASP A 310 -3.35 9.20 -26.69
C ASP A 310 -4.05 10.58 -26.69
N TRP A 311 -4.34 11.07 -25.48
CA TRP A 311 -4.98 12.36 -25.34
C TRP A 311 -3.95 13.49 -25.27
N GLU A 312 -4.14 14.50 -26.13
CA GLU A 312 -3.26 15.65 -26.18
C GLU A 312 -3.93 16.89 -25.59
N VAL A 313 -3.25 17.47 -24.60
CA VAL A 313 -3.64 18.76 -24.02
C VAL A 313 -2.99 19.86 -24.82
N GLU A 314 -3.78 20.79 -25.35
CA GLU A 314 -3.28 22.01 -25.96
C GLU A 314 -3.37 23.17 -24.95
N GLY A 315 -2.22 23.75 -24.62
CA GLY A 315 -2.10 24.84 -23.67
C GLY A 315 -2.47 24.41 -22.23
N ARG A 316 -2.61 25.41 -21.37
CA ARG A 316 -3.05 25.21 -19.98
C ARG A 316 -4.56 24.97 -19.92
N LYS A 317 -4.97 23.97 -19.13
CA LYS A 317 -6.37 23.70 -18.79
C LYS A 317 -6.54 23.79 -17.28
N ASP A 318 -7.50 24.59 -16.84
CA ASP A 318 -7.77 24.85 -15.42
C ASP A 318 -9.01 24.06 -14.97
N PHE A 319 -8.87 23.33 -13.86
CA PHE A 319 -9.92 22.56 -13.20
C PHE A 319 -10.07 23.00 -11.75
N LYS A 320 -11.30 23.05 -11.24
CA LYS A 320 -11.58 23.42 -9.86
C LYS A 320 -12.58 22.48 -9.25
N ALA A 321 -12.30 22.03 -8.03
CA ALA A 321 -13.22 21.22 -7.24
C ALA A 321 -13.03 21.48 -5.74
N ASN A 322 -14.09 21.28 -4.95
CA ASN A 322 -14.00 21.29 -3.48
C ASN A 322 -14.00 19.83 -3.03
N LEU A 323 -12.82 19.22 -2.95
CA LEU A 323 -12.63 17.80 -2.62
C LEU A 323 -11.55 17.58 -1.56
N ALA A 324 -11.13 18.62 -0.83
CA ALA A 324 -10.09 18.50 0.18
C ALA A 324 -10.43 19.22 1.48
N TYR A 325 -9.97 18.68 2.60
CA TYR A 325 -10.02 19.36 3.90
C TYR A 325 -8.96 20.46 4.02
N ILE A 326 -7.86 20.33 3.27
CA ILE A 326 -6.77 21.29 3.16
C ILE A 326 -6.59 21.59 1.67
N PRO A 327 -6.51 22.89 1.25
CA PRO A 327 -6.38 23.22 -0.16
C PRO A 327 -5.08 22.63 -0.74
N ARG A 328 -5.17 22.16 -1.95
CA ARG A 328 -3.99 21.60 -2.67
C ARG A 328 -4.11 21.86 -4.17
N ILE A 329 -2.97 21.79 -4.82
CA ILE A 329 -2.85 22.03 -6.24
C ILE A 329 -2.21 20.80 -6.87
N HIS A 330 -2.77 20.34 -7.99
CA HIS A 330 -2.09 19.35 -8.81
C HIS A 330 -1.83 19.92 -10.20
N ILE A 331 -0.66 19.57 -10.74
CA ILE A 331 -0.31 19.87 -12.11
C ILE A 331 -0.06 18.53 -12.80
N GLY A 332 -0.85 18.25 -13.83
CA GLY A 332 -0.75 17.04 -14.64
C GLY A 332 -0.14 17.32 -16.00
N PHE A 333 0.90 16.56 -16.34
CA PHE A 333 1.53 16.56 -17.66
C PHE A 333 1.35 15.20 -18.33
N LYS A 334 1.52 15.14 -19.66
CA LYS A 334 1.73 13.87 -20.35
C LYS A 334 2.91 13.14 -19.70
N GLY A 335 2.83 11.83 -19.60
CA GLY A 335 3.90 10.94 -19.14
C GLY A 335 4.07 9.77 -20.10
N ALA A 336 4.90 8.83 -19.73
CA ALA A 336 5.22 7.63 -20.51
C ALA A 336 4.50 6.39 -19.92
N GLY A 337 4.01 5.50 -20.77
CA GLY A 337 3.56 4.17 -20.34
C GLY A 337 4.73 3.27 -19.98
N ILE A 338 4.45 2.12 -19.34
CA ILE A 338 5.48 1.22 -18.78
C ILE A 338 6.47 0.66 -19.81
N THR A 339 6.05 0.54 -21.06
CA THR A 339 6.89 0.01 -22.16
C THR A 339 7.73 1.08 -22.83
N ASN A 340 7.49 2.37 -22.52
CA ASN A 340 8.19 3.48 -23.12
C ASN A 340 9.60 3.62 -22.52
N PRO A 341 10.67 3.76 -23.35
CA PRO A 341 12.04 3.93 -22.84
C PRO A 341 12.23 5.12 -21.90
N ASP A 342 11.39 6.15 -22.00
CA ASP A 342 11.46 7.33 -21.13
C ASP A 342 10.87 7.09 -19.73
N ALA A 343 10.14 6.01 -19.51
CA ALA A 343 9.48 5.76 -18.23
C ALA A 343 10.47 5.83 -17.05
N LEU A 344 11.61 5.13 -17.15
CA LEU A 344 12.64 5.13 -16.12
C LEU A 344 13.34 6.51 -15.95
N VAL A 345 13.48 7.25 -17.03
CA VAL A 345 14.06 8.61 -16.96
C VAL A 345 13.08 9.57 -16.27
N ILE A 346 11.79 9.42 -16.52
CA ILE A 346 10.72 10.18 -15.84
C ILE A 346 10.69 9.82 -14.35
N ASP A 347 10.84 8.53 -14.00
CA ASP A 347 10.92 8.11 -12.59
C ASP A 347 12.10 8.77 -11.88
N LEU A 348 13.28 8.83 -12.52
CA LEU A 348 14.44 9.54 -11.97
C LEU A 348 14.19 11.06 -11.90
N PHE A 349 13.57 11.65 -12.91
CA PHE A 349 13.21 13.07 -12.94
C PHE A 349 12.22 13.43 -11.81
N THR A 350 11.18 12.64 -11.60
CA THR A 350 10.21 12.89 -10.51
C THR A 350 10.86 12.74 -9.14
N ASN A 351 11.79 11.79 -8.96
CA ASN A 351 12.59 11.66 -7.74
C ASN A 351 13.57 12.83 -7.54
N LEU A 352 14.05 13.46 -8.63
CA LEU A 352 14.84 14.67 -8.54
C LEU A 352 14.02 15.88 -8.06
N LEU A 353 12.73 15.90 -8.38
CA LEU A 353 11.81 16.92 -7.89
C LEU A 353 11.43 16.67 -6.42
N SER A 354 11.05 15.45 -6.06
CA SER A 354 10.68 15.07 -4.69
C SER A 354 10.97 13.60 -4.43
N ASN A 355 11.59 13.28 -3.28
CA ASN A 355 11.97 11.92 -2.91
C ASN A 355 11.83 11.62 -1.42
N ARG A 356 11.93 10.34 -1.04
CA ARG A 356 11.81 9.89 0.35
C ARG A 356 12.86 10.50 1.29
N SER A 357 14.04 10.81 0.79
CA SER A 357 15.12 11.45 1.57
C SER A 357 14.89 12.94 1.78
N ARG A 358 13.86 13.53 1.17
CA ARG A 358 13.51 14.95 1.21
C ARG A 358 14.65 15.87 0.73
N THR A 359 15.27 15.50 -0.36
CA THR A 359 16.41 16.25 -0.94
C THR A 359 16.13 16.77 -2.35
N GLY A 360 14.98 16.49 -2.89
CA GLY A 360 14.54 16.97 -4.20
C GLY A 360 14.33 18.49 -4.22
N TYR A 361 14.20 19.05 -5.40
CA TYR A 361 14.02 20.49 -5.57
C TYR A 361 12.71 21.00 -4.95
N PHE A 362 11.63 20.22 -4.97
CA PHE A 362 10.38 20.57 -4.29
C PHE A 362 10.47 20.35 -2.79
N ASP A 363 11.22 19.33 -2.36
CA ASP A 363 11.44 19.08 -0.94
C ASP A 363 12.15 20.27 -0.28
N LYS A 364 13.04 20.95 -1.04
CA LYS A 364 13.67 22.17 -0.59
C LYS A 364 12.65 23.28 -0.32
N LEU A 365 11.64 23.48 -1.21
CA LEU A 365 10.57 24.46 -0.99
C LEU A 365 9.79 24.16 0.30
N VAL A 366 9.62 22.88 0.64
CA VAL A 366 8.96 22.45 1.88
C VAL A 366 9.87 22.73 3.09
N LEU A 367 11.15 22.40 3.02
CA LEU A 367 12.11 22.70 4.08
C LEU A 367 12.27 24.21 4.31
N ASP A 368 12.24 25.00 3.24
CA ASP A 368 12.28 26.47 3.29
C ASP A 368 10.95 27.09 3.78
N GLY A 369 9.89 26.30 3.88
CA GLY A 369 8.56 26.74 4.31
C GLY A 369 7.79 27.57 3.29
N ASP A 370 8.18 27.51 2.04
CA ASP A 370 7.45 28.13 0.95
C ASP A 370 6.21 27.31 0.58
N LEU A 371 6.24 25.99 0.89
CA LEU A 371 5.12 25.05 0.79
C LEU A 371 4.99 24.24 2.09
N MET A 372 3.77 23.79 2.41
CA MET A 372 3.54 22.83 3.51
C MET A 372 3.83 21.39 3.07
N GLY A 373 3.72 21.09 1.79
CA GLY A 373 4.00 19.79 1.21
C GLY A 373 4.13 19.90 -0.30
N ALA A 374 4.97 19.05 -0.87
CA ALA A 374 5.08 18.88 -2.32
C ALA A 374 5.50 17.47 -2.66
N SER A 375 5.05 16.97 -3.81
CA SER A 375 5.46 15.69 -4.37
C SER A 375 5.39 15.72 -5.89
N ALA A 376 6.20 14.89 -6.52
CA ALA A 376 6.12 14.58 -7.94
C ALA A 376 6.04 13.06 -8.09
N SER A 377 5.20 12.59 -8.99
CA SER A 377 5.02 11.17 -9.26
C SER A 377 4.80 10.92 -10.75
N HIS A 378 5.20 9.75 -11.19
CA HIS A 378 4.91 9.22 -12.50
C HIS A 378 3.84 8.14 -12.37
N ILE A 379 2.65 8.38 -12.91
CA ILE A 379 1.63 7.37 -13.09
C ILE A 379 1.91 6.73 -14.43
N SER A 380 2.37 5.48 -14.44
CA SER A 380 2.74 4.75 -15.64
C SER A 380 1.89 3.49 -15.74
N PHE A 381 0.88 3.52 -16.61
CA PHE A 381 0.07 2.38 -16.99
C PHE A 381 0.63 1.74 -18.28
N GLU A 382 0.05 0.64 -18.73
CA GLU A 382 0.54 -0.05 -19.93
C GLU A 382 0.50 0.85 -21.16
N ASP A 383 -0.64 1.46 -21.45
CA ASP A 383 -0.86 2.22 -22.68
C ASP A 383 -0.32 3.65 -22.58
N GLN A 384 -0.46 4.30 -21.42
CA GLN A 384 -0.19 5.71 -21.23
C GLN A 384 0.34 6.01 -19.83
N GLY A 385 1.03 7.14 -19.69
CA GLY A 385 1.45 7.66 -18.40
C GLY A 385 1.13 9.13 -18.21
N ARG A 386 1.25 9.59 -16.96
CA ARG A 386 1.11 11.01 -16.56
C ARG A 386 2.14 11.36 -15.51
N ILE A 387 2.71 12.54 -15.61
CA ILE A 387 3.51 13.14 -14.53
C ILE A 387 2.53 13.99 -13.72
N VAL A 388 2.43 13.72 -12.43
CA VAL A 388 1.55 14.47 -11.52
C VAL A 388 2.40 15.12 -10.44
N ILE A 389 2.33 16.43 -10.38
CA ILE A 389 2.95 17.25 -9.34
C ILE A 389 1.86 17.72 -8.40
N SER A 390 2.03 17.53 -7.10
CA SER A 390 1.07 17.91 -6.08
C SER A 390 1.73 18.83 -5.07
N ALA A 391 1.03 19.88 -4.63
CA ALA A 391 1.54 20.80 -3.63
C ALA A 391 0.45 21.27 -2.67
N ILE A 392 0.83 21.44 -1.41
CA ILE A 392 0.03 22.07 -0.37
C ILE A 392 0.59 23.46 -0.15
N PRO A 393 -0.21 24.52 -0.39
CA PRO A 393 0.23 25.90 -0.20
C PRO A 393 0.70 26.18 1.23
N SER A 394 1.68 27.06 1.40
CA SER A 394 2.04 27.57 2.72
C SER A 394 0.86 28.31 3.36
N TYR A 395 0.76 28.22 4.69
CA TYR A 395 -0.28 28.85 5.49
C TYR A 395 0.31 29.98 6.33
N ASP A 396 -0.29 31.17 6.24
CA ASP A 396 0.05 32.31 7.12
C ASP A 396 -0.92 32.34 8.32
N PRO A 397 -0.46 31.93 9.52
CA PRO A 397 -1.31 31.92 10.71
C PRO A 397 -1.77 33.30 11.15
N SER A 398 -0.99 34.35 10.82
CA SER A 398 -1.30 35.74 11.22
C SER A 398 -2.48 36.31 10.45
N GLN A 399 -2.59 35.93 9.17
CA GLN A 399 -3.67 36.35 8.27
C GLN A 399 -4.74 35.26 8.09
N GLN A 400 -4.49 34.05 8.57
CA GLN A 400 -5.35 32.86 8.39
C GLN A 400 -5.65 32.54 6.92
N VAL A 401 -4.64 32.70 6.04
CA VAL A 401 -4.78 32.47 4.60
C VAL A 401 -3.69 31.53 4.08
N PHE A 402 -4.04 30.77 3.05
CA PHE A 402 -3.09 29.99 2.25
C PHE A 402 -2.50 30.83 1.12
N ALA A 403 -1.29 30.50 0.71
CA ALA A 403 -0.70 31.06 -0.49
C ALA A 403 -1.59 30.77 -1.72
N SER A 404 -1.63 31.71 -2.66
CA SER A 404 -2.47 31.57 -3.85
C SER A 404 -1.97 30.49 -4.80
N THR A 405 -2.89 29.82 -5.51
CA THR A 405 -2.58 28.85 -6.58
C THR A 405 -1.52 29.36 -7.53
N LYS A 406 -1.60 30.61 -7.96
CA LYS A 406 -0.63 31.26 -8.87
C LYS A 406 0.77 31.38 -8.26
N ALA A 407 0.86 31.62 -6.95
CA ALA A 407 2.16 31.72 -6.27
C ALA A 407 2.82 30.35 -6.18
N VAL A 408 2.04 29.32 -5.82
CA VAL A 408 2.52 27.92 -5.75
C VAL A 408 2.96 27.44 -7.13
N GLU A 409 2.11 27.60 -8.14
CA GLU A 409 2.42 27.25 -9.52
C GLU A 409 3.76 27.86 -9.98
N LYS A 410 3.98 29.14 -9.70
CA LYS A 410 5.21 29.84 -10.02
C LYS A 410 6.44 29.20 -9.36
N LEU A 411 6.36 28.83 -8.09
CA LEU A 411 7.44 28.17 -7.36
C LEU A 411 7.79 26.82 -8.00
N LEU A 412 6.77 25.99 -8.29
CA LEU A 412 6.99 24.67 -8.89
C LEU A 412 7.62 24.79 -10.29
N PHE A 413 7.11 25.67 -11.13
CA PHE A 413 7.67 25.90 -12.47
C PHE A 413 9.09 26.47 -12.45
N GLN A 414 9.45 27.28 -11.44
CA GLN A 414 10.83 27.77 -11.31
C GLN A 414 11.84 26.64 -11.17
N GLU A 415 11.52 25.60 -10.38
CA GLU A 415 12.41 24.45 -10.21
C GLU A 415 12.41 23.53 -11.45
N ILE A 416 11.27 23.36 -12.12
CA ILE A 416 11.20 22.62 -13.39
C ILE A 416 12.06 23.33 -14.47
N GLU A 417 11.92 24.65 -14.62
CA GLU A 417 12.70 25.43 -15.58
C GLU A 417 14.20 25.39 -15.27
N ARG A 418 14.58 25.35 -14.00
CA ARG A 418 15.98 25.17 -13.59
C ARG A 418 16.56 23.87 -14.15
N ILE A 419 15.77 22.76 -14.09
CA ILE A 419 16.17 21.46 -14.66
C ILE A 419 16.27 21.52 -16.17
N LYS A 420 15.29 22.12 -16.86
CA LYS A 420 15.30 22.31 -18.32
C LYS A 420 16.51 23.11 -18.81
N GLN A 421 16.96 24.06 -18.04
CA GLN A 421 18.16 24.86 -18.34
C GLN A 421 19.48 24.12 -18.08
N GLY A 422 19.39 22.85 -17.61
CA GLY A 422 20.57 22.05 -17.28
C GLY A 422 21.24 22.43 -15.96
N ASN A 423 20.62 23.29 -15.16
CA ASN A 423 21.12 23.64 -13.83
C ASN A 423 20.76 22.55 -12.81
N ILE A 424 21.37 21.39 -13.00
CA ILE A 424 21.12 20.16 -12.23
C ILE A 424 22.35 19.84 -11.38
N ASP A 425 22.15 19.54 -10.10
CA ASP A 425 23.22 19.06 -9.22
C ASP A 425 23.54 17.59 -9.56
N ALA A 426 24.68 17.37 -10.22
CA ALA A 426 25.11 16.03 -10.64
C ALA A 426 25.27 15.07 -9.45
N LYS A 427 25.74 15.57 -8.29
CA LYS A 427 25.89 14.75 -7.08
C LYS A 427 24.54 14.34 -6.53
N LEU A 428 23.54 15.22 -6.57
CA LEU A 428 22.18 14.89 -6.18
C LEU A 428 21.58 13.78 -7.07
N VAL A 429 21.79 13.84 -8.39
CA VAL A 429 21.35 12.80 -9.33
C VAL A 429 21.96 11.44 -8.97
N GLU A 430 23.27 11.39 -8.74
CA GLU A 430 23.95 10.14 -8.35
C GLU A 430 23.46 9.61 -7.00
N ASN A 431 23.21 10.47 -6.03
CA ASN A 431 22.66 10.08 -4.74
C ASN A 431 21.23 9.53 -4.86
N ILE A 432 20.40 10.12 -5.72
CA ILE A 432 19.05 9.64 -6.00
C ILE A 432 19.12 8.27 -6.68
N LYS A 433 19.97 8.09 -7.68
CA LYS A 433 20.18 6.78 -8.29
C LYS A 433 20.55 5.73 -7.22
N LYS A 434 21.52 6.02 -6.36
CA LYS A 434 21.89 5.12 -5.27
C LYS A 434 20.72 4.83 -4.31
N ALA A 435 19.92 5.84 -3.95
CA ALA A 435 18.73 5.64 -3.11
C ALA A 435 17.66 4.77 -3.79
N MET A 436 17.45 4.99 -5.09
CA MET A 436 16.63 4.12 -5.92
C MET A 436 17.20 2.70 -5.96
N ILE A 437 18.50 2.49 -6.00
CA ILE A 437 19.24 1.24 -5.92
C ILE A 437 18.93 0.53 -4.60
N ARG A 438 19.14 1.17 -3.50
CA ARG A 438 18.85 0.61 -2.19
C ARG A 438 17.40 0.16 -2.03
N SER A 439 16.44 0.99 -2.46
CA SER A 439 15.03 0.61 -2.39
C SER A 439 14.72 -0.72 -3.08
N TYR A 440 15.35 -0.98 -4.19
CA TYR A 440 15.13 -2.24 -4.91
C TYR A 440 15.79 -3.42 -4.23
N GLN A 441 16.99 -3.26 -3.73
CA GLN A 441 17.64 -4.32 -2.95
C GLN A 441 16.75 -4.77 -1.81
N LEU A 442 16.16 -3.81 -1.08
CA LEU A 442 15.19 -4.09 -0.02
C LEU A 442 13.93 -4.80 -0.54
N ASN A 443 13.42 -4.42 -1.71
CA ASN A 443 12.28 -5.11 -2.32
C ASN A 443 12.63 -6.55 -2.71
N LEU A 444 13.89 -6.82 -3.09
CA LEU A 444 14.34 -8.18 -3.40
C LEU A 444 14.43 -9.13 -2.18
N GLU A 445 14.28 -8.63 -0.96
CA GLU A 445 14.16 -9.46 0.24
C GLU A 445 12.77 -10.13 0.36
N SER A 446 11.74 -9.57 -0.29
CA SER A 446 10.36 -10.03 -0.19
C SER A 446 9.96 -10.92 -1.37
N ASN A 447 9.41 -12.10 -1.10
CA ASN A 447 8.85 -12.98 -2.14
C ASN A 447 7.71 -12.31 -2.91
N SER A 448 6.86 -11.54 -2.21
CA SER A 448 5.74 -10.81 -2.83
C SER A 448 6.24 -9.71 -3.77
N ASP A 449 7.30 -8.97 -3.39
CA ASP A 449 7.85 -7.90 -4.22
C ASP A 449 8.61 -8.44 -5.43
N LYS A 450 9.34 -9.57 -5.28
CA LYS A 450 9.91 -10.33 -6.41
C LYS A 450 8.81 -10.77 -7.39
N ALA A 451 7.68 -11.26 -6.88
CA ALA A 451 6.53 -11.65 -7.70
C ALA A 451 5.89 -10.45 -8.42
N GLU A 452 5.89 -9.27 -7.80
CA GLU A 452 5.40 -8.04 -8.42
C GLU A 452 6.30 -7.60 -9.59
N ILE A 453 7.63 -7.70 -9.43
CA ILE A 453 8.59 -7.45 -10.52
C ILE A 453 8.31 -8.38 -11.71
N LEU A 454 8.13 -9.68 -11.46
CA LEU A 454 7.82 -10.65 -12.51
C LEU A 454 6.45 -10.40 -13.15
N THR A 455 5.47 -9.96 -12.37
CA THR A 455 4.15 -9.54 -12.88
C THR A 455 4.27 -8.37 -13.85
N ARG A 456 5.09 -7.36 -13.50
CA ARG A 456 5.34 -6.22 -14.39
C ARG A 456 6.03 -6.65 -15.70
N ILE A 457 7.01 -7.55 -15.61
CA ILE A 457 7.69 -8.13 -16.79
C ILE A 457 6.69 -8.85 -17.69
N PHE A 458 5.76 -9.59 -17.08
CA PHE A 458 4.71 -10.27 -17.82
C PHE A 458 3.81 -9.29 -18.60
N ILE A 459 3.41 -8.18 -17.98
CA ILE A 459 2.53 -7.18 -18.61
C ILE A 459 3.29 -6.40 -19.69
N SER A 460 4.51 -5.94 -19.38
CA SER A 460 5.29 -5.14 -20.33
C SER A 460 5.77 -5.94 -21.54
N GLY A 461 5.85 -7.28 -21.43
CA GLY A 461 6.44 -8.12 -22.45
C GLY A 461 7.94 -7.89 -22.66
N GLU A 462 8.60 -7.17 -21.76
CA GLU A 462 10.04 -6.93 -21.78
C GLU A 462 10.83 -8.24 -21.67
N ALA A 463 12.00 -8.30 -22.30
CA ALA A 463 12.89 -9.43 -22.12
C ALA A 463 13.34 -9.53 -20.66
N LEU A 464 13.26 -10.73 -20.07
CA LEU A 464 13.51 -10.96 -18.64
C LEU A 464 14.88 -10.41 -18.18
N ASP A 465 15.94 -10.71 -18.92
CA ASP A 465 17.30 -10.25 -18.58
C ASP A 465 17.44 -8.73 -18.61
N GLU A 466 16.78 -8.07 -19.58
CA GLU A 466 16.79 -6.61 -19.71
C GLU A 466 15.99 -5.95 -18.59
N ALA A 467 14.81 -6.48 -18.30
CA ALA A 467 13.96 -5.97 -17.24
C ALA A 467 14.59 -6.12 -15.84
N LEU A 468 15.34 -7.20 -15.61
CA LEU A 468 16.07 -7.45 -14.37
C LEU A 468 17.39 -6.66 -14.27
N ASP A 469 18.00 -6.16 -15.39
CA ASP A 469 19.17 -5.24 -15.36
C ASP A 469 18.75 -3.79 -15.13
N TYR A 470 17.98 -3.56 -14.13
CA TYR A 470 17.57 -2.19 -13.82
C TYR A 470 18.68 -1.31 -13.29
N THR A 471 19.67 -1.84 -12.59
CA THR A 471 20.85 -1.09 -12.19
C THR A 471 21.67 -0.60 -13.38
N GLY A 472 21.92 -1.50 -14.29
CA GLY A 472 22.61 -1.12 -15.51
C GLY A 472 21.82 -0.05 -16.27
N ARG A 473 20.51 -0.19 -16.37
CA ARG A 473 19.61 0.78 -17.04
C ARG A 473 19.61 2.13 -16.33
N LEU A 474 19.43 2.17 -15.00
CA LEU A 474 19.43 3.40 -14.23
C LEU A 474 20.79 4.13 -14.31
N ASN A 475 21.89 3.39 -14.21
CA ASN A 475 23.24 3.96 -14.27
C ASN A 475 23.58 4.54 -15.66
N LYS A 476 22.99 4.02 -16.74
CA LYS A 476 23.16 4.56 -18.10
C LYS A 476 22.51 5.92 -18.31
N ILE A 477 21.51 6.31 -17.53
CA ILE A 477 20.81 7.60 -17.68
C ILE A 477 21.78 8.75 -17.39
N GLN A 478 21.82 9.70 -18.29
CA GLN A 478 22.65 10.90 -18.19
C GLN A 478 21.83 12.12 -17.77
N ILE A 479 22.47 13.15 -17.27
CA ILE A 479 21.82 14.44 -16.93
C ILE A 479 21.08 15.03 -18.15
N THR A 480 21.63 14.86 -19.34
CA THR A 480 21.01 15.28 -20.60
C THR A 480 19.68 14.58 -20.89
N ASP A 481 19.52 13.32 -20.45
CA ASP A 481 18.25 12.61 -20.61
C ASP A 481 17.19 13.18 -19.68
N ILE A 482 17.58 13.52 -18.43
CA ILE A 482 16.69 14.18 -17.46
C ILE A 482 16.27 15.56 -17.99
N GLN A 483 17.21 16.33 -18.53
CA GLN A 483 16.95 17.65 -19.11
C GLN A 483 15.99 17.54 -20.31
N ARG A 484 16.21 16.56 -21.19
CA ARG A 484 15.35 16.28 -22.34
C ARG A 484 13.93 15.92 -21.87
N VAL A 485 13.79 14.97 -20.97
CA VAL A 485 12.48 14.54 -20.44
C VAL A 485 11.75 15.73 -19.77
N ALA A 486 12.44 16.51 -18.95
CA ALA A 486 11.84 17.71 -18.36
C ALA A 486 11.32 18.68 -19.43
N SER A 487 12.04 18.84 -20.56
CA SER A 487 11.65 19.74 -21.64
C SER A 487 10.50 19.19 -22.49
N ASP A 488 10.54 17.91 -22.82
CA ASP A 488 9.58 17.25 -23.70
C ASP A 488 8.23 17.05 -23.02
N TYR A 489 8.22 16.63 -21.74
CA TYR A 489 7.01 16.28 -21.00
C TYR A 489 6.45 17.44 -20.18
N CYS A 490 7.26 18.22 -19.46
CA CYS A 490 6.79 19.34 -18.64
C CYS A 490 6.78 20.66 -19.43
N ASN A 491 6.08 20.69 -20.56
CA ASN A 491 5.97 21.87 -21.43
C ASN A 491 4.75 22.74 -21.10
N ASN A 492 4.33 23.62 -22.01
CA ASN A 492 3.19 24.51 -21.81
C ASN A 492 1.81 23.83 -21.92
N ASN A 493 1.78 22.55 -22.25
CA ASN A 493 0.57 21.75 -22.38
C ASN A 493 0.35 20.94 -21.09
N TYR A 494 -0.43 21.48 -20.16
CA TYR A 494 -0.65 20.89 -18.85
C TYR A 494 -2.04 21.17 -18.30
N MET A 495 -2.44 20.39 -17.33
CA MET A 495 -3.64 20.59 -16.53
C MET A 495 -3.29 21.12 -15.16
N LEU A 496 -4.00 22.13 -14.69
CA LEU A 496 -3.94 22.63 -13.33
C LEU A 496 -5.24 22.32 -12.60
N PHE A 497 -5.13 21.65 -11.47
CA PHE A 497 -6.24 21.34 -10.57
C PHE A 497 -6.11 22.17 -9.29
N ASP A 498 -7.06 23.05 -9.07
CA ASP A 498 -7.20 23.87 -7.86
C ASP A 498 -8.24 23.18 -6.95
N ILE A 499 -7.75 22.36 -6.03
CA ILE A 499 -8.59 21.57 -5.12
C ILE A 499 -8.78 22.35 -3.82
N GLY A 500 -9.96 22.95 -3.70
CA GLY A 500 -10.33 23.78 -2.57
C GLY A 500 -11.00 23.02 -1.43
N THR A 501 -11.18 23.79 -0.36
CA THR A 501 -12.02 23.44 0.79
C THR A 501 -13.39 24.12 0.64
N GLY A 502 -14.42 23.63 1.31
CA GLY A 502 -15.73 24.29 1.27
C GLY A 502 -16.88 23.29 1.26
N LYS A 503 -17.95 23.61 0.56
CA LYS A 503 -19.05 22.66 0.41
C LYS A 503 -18.65 21.60 -0.60
N PHE A 504 -18.51 20.37 -0.11
CA PHE A 504 -18.19 19.22 -0.94
C PHE A 504 -19.39 18.85 -1.85
N PRO A 505 -19.13 18.35 -3.07
CA PRO A 505 -20.19 17.74 -3.87
C PRO A 505 -20.88 16.61 -3.09
N ALA A 506 -22.17 16.43 -3.32
CA ALA A 506 -22.89 15.32 -2.68
C ALA A 506 -22.30 13.97 -3.16
N ALA A 507 -22.02 13.08 -2.21
CA ALA A 507 -21.62 11.72 -2.52
C ALA A 507 -22.80 10.94 -3.09
N GLU A 508 -22.56 10.13 -4.11
CA GLU A 508 -23.57 9.20 -4.62
C GLU A 508 -23.68 8.00 -3.68
N LYS A 509 -24.89 7.44 -3.54
CA LYS A 509 -25.13 6.24 -2.74
C LYS A 509 -25.72 5.13 -3.60
N LEU A 510 -25.12 3.96 -3.55
CA LEU A 510 -25.72 2.73 -4.02
C LEU A 510 -26.58 2.11 -2.91
N GLU A 511 -27.84 1.87 -3.18
CA GLU A 511 -28.77 1.28 -2.23
C GLU A 511 -29.03 -0.19 -2.57
N LYS A 512 -28.97 -1.01 -1.52
CA LYS A 512 -29.26 -2.44 -1.62
C LYS A 512 -30.75 -2.64 -1.92
N PRO A 513 -31.11 -3.66 -2.71
CA PRO A 513 -32.50 -4.06 -2.86
C PRO A 513 -33.05 -4.64 -1.54
N ASP A 514 -34.34 -4.41 -1.27
CA ASP A 514 -35.02 -5.02 -0.11
C ASP A 514 -35.37 -6.48 -0.40
N ILE A 515 -34.41 -7.37 -0.13
CA ILE A 515 -34.53 -8.82 -0.36
C ILE A 515 -34.09 -9.59 0.88
N LYS A 516 -34.49 -10.86 0.97
CA LYS A 516 -34.11 -11.74 2.08
C LYS A 516 -32.62 -12.10 1.98
N PRO A 517 -31.87 -12.06 3.07
CA PRO A 517 -30.49 -12.51 3.09
C PRO A 517 -30.35 -13.97 2.67
N ILE A 518 -29.32 -14.28 1.92
CA ILE A 518 -28.97 -15.64 1.53
C ILE A 518 -28.03 -16.20 2.58
N THR A 519 -28.39 -17.35 3.17
CA THR A 519 -27.55 -18.06 4.13
C THR A 519 -27.02 -19.32 3.47
N GLN A 520 -25.70 -19.45 3.38
CA GLN A 520 -25.03 -20.65 2.90
C GLN A 520 -24.63 -21.54 4.08
N SER A 521 -24.62 -22.85 3.86
CA SER A 521 -24.07 -23.80 4.83
C SER A 521 -22.54 -23.73 4.85
N SER A 522 -21.93 -23.92 6.02
CA SER A 522 -20.50 -24.14 6.19
C SER A 522 -20.19 -25.52 6.77
N GLU A 523 -21.22 -26.36 7.01
CA GLU A 523 -21.10 -27.64 7.71
C GLU A 523 -20.78 -28.81 6.77
N LYS A 524 -21.15 -28.70 5.50
CA LYS A 524 -20.91 -29.75 4.50
C LYS A 524 -19.68 -29.39 3.67
N LYS A 525 -19.05 -30.40 3.11
CA LYS A 525 -17.93 -30.24 2.18
C LYS A 525 -18.29 -30.79 0.81
N SER A 526 -17.76 -30.17 -0.23
CA SER A 526 -17.85 -30.73 -1.59
C SER A 526 -17.06 -32.02 -1.71
N ALA A 527 -17.38 -32.84 -2.71
CA ALA A 527 -16.58 -34.03 -3.02
C ALA A 527 -15.12 -33.68 -3.38
N TYR A 528 -14.92 -32.50 -3.98
CA TYR A 528 -13.59 -32.00 -4.26
C TYR A 528 -12.82 -31.68 -2.97
N ALA A 529 -13.43 -31.00 -2.04
CA ALA A 529 -12.80 -30.65 -0.76
C ALA A 529 -12.38 -31.90 0.02
N LEU A 530 -13.25 -32.92 0.11
CA LEU A 530 -12.93 -34.20 0.74
C LEU A 530 -11.73 -34.89 0.06
N ALA A 531 -11.73 -34.97 -1.26
CA ALA A 531 -10.63 -35.54 -2.02
C ALA A 531 -9.33 -34.74 -1.88
N PHE A 532 -9.42 -33.41 -1.81
CA PHE A 532 -8.27 -32.52 -1.61
C PHE A 532 -7.63 -32.69 -0.22
N GLU A 533 -8.43 -32.85 0.82
CA GLU A 533 -7.92 -33.08 2.17
C GLU A 533 -7.22 -34.45 2.31
N ASP A 534 -7.70 -35.46 1.59
CA ASP A 534 -7.11 -36.79 1.57
C ASP A 534 -5.81 -36.89 0.76
N LEU A 535 -5.46 -35.84 -0.02
CA LEU A 535 -4.21 -35.84 -0.77
C LEU A 535 -3.01 -35.94 0.18
N SER A 536 -2.19 -36.98 -0.06
CA SER A 536 -0.94 -37.13 0.69
C SER A 536 0.06 -36.02 0.31
N TYR A 537 0.75 -35.50 1.29
CA TYR A 537 1.87 -34.59 1.10
C TYR A 537 3.07 -35.02 1.93
N LYS A 538 4.27 -34.69 1.46
CA LYS A 538 5.49 -34.99 2.19
C LYS A 538 5.56 -34.08 3.42
N LYS A 539 5.49 -34.69 4.62
CA LYS A 539 5.73 -33.90 5.83
C LYS A 539 7.15 -33.36 5.81
N GLN A 540 7.28 -32.07 5.89
CA GLN A 540 8.55 -31.40 5.99
C GLN A 540 8.60 -30.73 7.37
N SER A 541 9.68 -30.99 8.12
CA SER A 541 9.99 -30.14 9.27
C SER A 541 10.41 -28.81 8.71
N LEU A 542 9.61 -27.77 8.95
CA LEU A 542 10.07 -26.41 8.68
C LEU A 542 11.32 -26.18 9.54
N PRO A 543 12.39 -25.58 8.97
CA PRO A 543 13.49 -25.13 9.79
C PRO A 543 12.91 -24.13 10.80
N VAL A 544 12.92 -24.49 12.06
CA VAL A 544 12.69 -23.50 13.11
C VAL A 544 13.91 -22.59 13.04
N LYS A 545 13.74 -21.34 12.60
CA LYS A 545 14.81 -20.34 12.70
C LYS A 545 15.18 -20.28 14.18
N ASP A 546 16.38 -20.68 14.47
CA ASP A 546 16.87 -20.67 15.85
C ASP A 546 17.14 -19.20 16.23
N PHE A 547 16.53 -18.72 17.30
CA PHE A 547 16.80 -17.36 17.80
C PHE A 547 18.26 -17.18 18.30
N GLU A 548 19.07 -18.26 18.29
CA GLU A 548 20.50 -18.20 18.52
C GLU A 548 21.28 -17.35 17.51
N GLU A 549 20.68 -17.01 16.35
CA GLU A 549 21.26 -16.09 15.37
C GLU A 549 21.29 -14.62 15.88
N ILE A 550 20.51 -14.29 16.91
CA ILE A 550 20.50 -12.94 17.48
C ILE A 550 21.53 -12.87 18.62
N ILE A 551 22.60 -12.12 18.38
CA ILE A 551 23.60 -11.88 19.43
C ILE A 551 23.16 -10.69 20.28
N ILE A 552 23.00 -10.92 21.59
CA ILE A 552 22.61 -9.88 22.54
C ILE A 552 23.79 -9.57 23.47
N LYS A 553 24.26 -8.32 23.47
CA LYS A 553 25.37 -7.88 24.29
C LYS A 553 25.10 -6.51 24.94
N PRO A 554 25.36 -6.30 26.24
CA PRO A 554 25.29 -4.98 26.86
C PRO A 554 26.29 -4.01 26.21
N ILE A 555 25.83 -2.79 25.87
CA ILE A 555 26.69 -1.69 25.43
C ILE A 555 27.12 -0.89 26.65
N ASN A 556 26.25 -0.68 27.61
CA ASN A 556 26.52 -0.04 28.90
C ASN A 556 25.76 -0.76 30.04
N THR A 557 25.54 -0.09 31.16
CA THR A 557 24.88 -0.69 32.33
C THR A 557 23.42 -1.10 32.05
N ARG A 558 22.72 -0.43 31.16
CA ARG A 558 21.29 -0.64 30.89
C ARG A 558 20.99 -0.97 29.43
N SER A 559 21.56 -0.24 28.48
CA SER A 559 21.31 -0.44 27.05
C SER A 559 22.01 -1.67 26.49
N LYS A 560 21.35 -2.36 25.56
CA LYS A 560 21.82 -3.60 24.95
C LYS A 560 21.81 -3.50 23.44
N LEU A 561 22.80 -4.13 22.79
CA LEU A 561 22.81 -4.40 21.36
C LEU A 561 22.10 -5.74 21.08
N PHE A 562 21.20 -5.73 20.14
CA PHE A 562 20.60 -6.88 19.47
C PHE A 562 21.14 -6.88 18.05
N TYR A 563 22.03 -7.79 17.75
CA TYR A 563 22.71 -7.88 16.45
C TYR A 563 22.23 -9.10 15.68
N THR A 564 21.98 -8.89 14.39
CA THR A 564 21.72 -9.94 13.42
C THR A 564 22.55 -9.64 12.17
N GLN A 565 23.19 -10.66 11.60
CA GLN A 565 23.95 -10.51 10.36
C GLN A 565 23.01 -10.45 9.16
N ASN A 566 23.13 -9.43 8.30
CA ASN A 566 22.49 -9.39 7.00
C ASN A 566 23.26 -10.27 6.01
N THR A 567 22.60 -11.29 5.46
CA THR A 567 23.18 -12.22 4.47
C THR A 567 22.67 -11.97 3.06
N GLU A 568 21.75 -11.02 2.88
CA GLU A 568 21.03 -10.80 1.62
C GLU A 568 21.67 -9.67 0.78
N ASN A 569 22.12 -8.61 1.43
CA ASN A 569 22.69 -7.41 0.77
C ASN A 569 23.55 -6.59 1.73
N ASP A 570 24.13 -5.49 1.24
CA ASP A 570 25.00 -4.58 1.98
C ASP A 570 24.29 -3.38 2.64
N VAL A 571 22.96 -3.47 2.79
CA VAL A 571 22.17 -2.46 3.48
C VAL A 571 22.13 -2.76 4.98
N PHE A 572 22.50 -1.78 5.79
CA PHE A 572 22.32 -1.87 7.24
C PHE A 572 21.00 -1.24 7.69
N SER A 573 20.44 -1.77 8.75
CA SER A 573 19.35 -1.16 9.50
C SER A 573 19.76 -1.02 10.97
N LEU A 574 19.64 0.19 11.50
CA LEU A 574 19.88 0.53 12.90
C LEU A 574 18.63 1.16 13.50
N ILE A 575 18.14 0.60 14.61
CA ILE A 575 17.03 1.15 15.36
C ILE A 575 17.47 1.38 16.79
N LEU A 576 17.40 2.65 17.25
CA LEU A 576 17.50 2.98 18.66
C LEU A 576 16.07 3.10 19.20
N LYS A 577 15.72 2.23 20.13
CA LYS A 577 14.41 2.17 20.77
C LYS A 577 14.56 2.59 22.23
N TYR A 578 14.32 3.87 22.52
CA TYR A 578 14.38 4.39 23.88
C TYR A 578 13.12 4.04 24.67
N GLY A 579 13.27 3.62 25.92
CA GLY A 579 12.21 3.14 26.80
C GLY A 579 11.29 4.22 27.35
N ILE A 580 10.83 5.12 26.52
CA ILE A 580 9.90 6.22 26.85
C ILE A 580 9.06 6.60 25.65
N GLY A 581 7.75 6.80 25.83
CA GLY A 581 6.81 7.18 24.79
C GLY A 581 5.85 8.28 25.20
N THR A 582 4.81 8.49 24.40
CA THR A 582 3.85 9.58 24.57
C THR A 582 2.98 9.41 25.80
N GLU A 583 2.81 8.19 26.33
CA GLU A 583 2.05 7.96 27.57
C GLU A 583 2.65 8.70 28.77
N LYS A 584 3.97 8.74 28.88
CA LYS A 584 4.71 9.42 29.96
C LYS A 584 5.20 10.82 29.57
N MET A 585 5.40 11.06 28.27
CA MET A 585 5.84 12.34 27.72
C MET A 585 4.94 12.78 26.57
N PRO A 586 3.72 13.32 26.85
CA PRO A 586 2.70 13.60 25.84
C PRO A 586 3.10 14.62 24.76
N TYR A 587 4.14 15.42 25.01
CA TYR A 587 4.67 16.37 24.03
C TYR A 587 5.73 15.77 23.10
N LEU A 588 6.13 14.52 23.33
CA LEU A 588 7.20 13.87 22.58
C LEU A 588 6.82 13.63 21.11
N GLU A 589 5.55 13.41 20.80
CA GLU A 589 5.04 13.32 19.41
C GLU A 589 5.42 14.57 18.60
N TYR A 590 5.23 15.75 19.18
CA TYR A 590 5.52 17.03 18.53
C TYR A 590 7.02 17.30 18.43
N SER A 591 7.76 16.92 19.45
CA SER A 591 9.22 17.01 19.49
C SER A 591 9.85 16.13 18.43
N THR A 592 9.38 14.90 18.30
CA THR A 592 9.85 13.91 17.32
C THR A 592 9.55 14.37 15.89
N THR A 593 8.37 14.97 15.69
CA THR A 593 8.03 15.59 14.42
C THR A 593 9.01 16.70 14.05
N LEU A 594 9.37 17.58 14.98
CA LEU A 594 10.34 18.65 14.75
C LEU A 594 11.72 18.10 14.43
N MET A 595 12.16 17.03 15.12
CA MET A 595 13.49 16.41 14.87
C MET A 595 13.67 15.94 13.41
N ASN A 596 12.61 15.52 12.73
CA ASN A 596 12.67 15.18 11.31
C ASN A 596 13.01 16.36 10.38
N TYR A 597 12.96 17.59 10.90
CA TYR A 597 13.34 18.84 10.22
C TYR A 597 14.58 19.49 10.81
N ALA A 598 15.25 18.87 11.77
CA ALA A 598 16.42 19.45 12.44
C ALA A 598 17.70 19.31 11.64
N GLY A 599 18.55 20.31 11.71
CA GLY A 599 19.98 20.28 11.37
C GLY A 599 20.83 20.04 12.62
N ILE A 600 22.12 20.51 12.58
CA ILE A 600 23.09 20.37 13.67
C ILE A 600 23.62 21.74 14.06
N MET A 601 23.41 22.16 15.31
CA MET A 601 23.88 23.45 15.80
C MET A 601 25.40 23.62 15.64
N GLY A 602 25.79 24.74 15.03
CA GLY A 602 27.20 25.07 14.81
C GLY A 602 27.88 24.26 13.70
N GLY A 603 27.10 23.56 12.85
CA GLY A 603 27.66 22.74 11.80
C GLY A 603 26.87 22.69 10.51
N TYR A 604 25.65 22.21 10.57
CA TYR A 604 24.78 22.02 9.39
C TYR A 604 23.39 22.61 9.65
N ASP A 605 22.96 23.52 8.79
CA ASP A 605 21.55 23.86 8.75
C ASP A 605 20.70 22.63 8.33
N PRO A 606 19.37 22.68 8.43
CA PRO A 606 18.54 21.52 8.08
C PRO A 606 18.69 21.01 6.66
N GLN A 607 18.92 21.90 5.68
CA GLN A 607 19.14 21.52 4.29
C GLN A 607 20.51 20.88 4.11
N GLU A 608 21.55 21.50 4.68
CA GLU A 608 22.93 20.99 4.67
C GLU A 608 23.00 19.62 5.35
N PHE A 609 22.29 19.44 6.47
CA PHE A 609 22.23 18.13 7.14
C PHE A 609 21.56 17.07 6.25
N LYS A 610 20.40 17.39 5.63
CA LYS A 610 19.73 16.46 4.71
C LYS A 610 20.61 16.12 3.51
N LYS A 611 21.31 17.10 2.97
CA LYS A 611 22.27 16.89 1.90
C LYS A 611 23.40 15.96 2.34
N ALA A 612 24.05 16.23 3.50
CA ALA A 612 25.13 15.44 4.02
C ALA A 612 24.75 13.96 4.29
N ILE A 613 23.61 13.71 4.91
CA ILE A 613 23.09 12.34 5.14
C ILE A 613 22.77 11.63 3.82
N THR A 614 22.19 12.34 2.87
CA THR A 614 21.86 11.76 1.55
C THR A 614 23.13 11.48 0.74
N GLU A 615 24.15 12.31 0.86
CA GLU A 615 25.45 12.07 0.24
C GLU A 615 26.14 10.79 0.72
N LEU A 616 25.83 10.35 1.94
CA LEU A 616 26.23 9.06 2.50
C LEU A 616 25.26 7.91 2.11
N ASN A 617 24.22 8.19 1.32
CA ASN A 617 23.16 7.23 0.98
C ASN A 617 22.49 6.60 2.21
N VAL A 618 22.33 7.38 3.26
CA VAL A 618 21.71 7.01 4.53
C VAL A 618 20.42 7.80 4.71
N THR A 619 19.43 7.19 5.31
CA THR A 619 18.19 7.84 5.74
C THR A 619 18.10 7.80 7.26
N CYS A 620 17.63 8.89 7.85
CA CYS A 620 17.33 8.98 9.28
C CYS A 620 15.90 9.45 9.49
N ARG A 621 15.19 8.81 10.42
CA ARG A 621 13.83 9.21 10.80
C ARG A 621 13.63 9.03 12.31
N TYR A 622 12.76 9.87 12.84
CA TYR A 622 12.34 9.86 14.24
C TYR A 622 10.85 9.57 14.31
N SER A 623 10.43 8.69 15.20
CA SER A 623 9.02 8.36 15.47
C SER A 623 8.84 8.00 16.93
N VAL A 624 7.61 8.06 17.42
CA VAL A 624 7.25 7.72 18.81
C VAL A 624 5.87 7.06 18.82
N ASP A 625 5.71 6.08 19.68
CA ASP A 625 4.41 5.52 20.04
C ASP A 625 4.09 5.80 21.52
N GLU A 626 3.14 5.09 22.09
CA GLU A 626 2.74 5.26 23.48
C GLU A 626 3.88 4.93 24.45
N ASP A 627 4.71 3.93 24.14
CA ASP A 627 5.70 3.34 25.04
C ASP A 627 7.14 3.71 24.70
N TYR A 628 7.47 3.96 23.40
CA TYR A 628 8.84 4.05 22.93
C TYR A 628 9.08 5.20 21.96
N LEU A 629 10.27 5.80 22.07
CA LEU A 629 10.85 6.69 21.06
C LEU A 629 11.79 5.88 20.16
N TYR A 630 11.61 6.02 18.84
CA TYR A 630 12.43 5.35 17.83
C TYR A 630 13.28 6.34 17.05
N VAL A 631 14.56 5.99 16.87
CA VAL A 631 15.46 6.62 15.92
C VAL A 631 15.90 5.53 14.94
N VAL A 632 15.55 5.66 13.69
CA VAL A 632 15.83 4.65 12.66
C VAL A 632 16.79 5.22 11.65
N MET A 633 17.86 4.47 11.36
CA MET A 633 18.84 4.77 10.33
C MET A 633 19.00 3.56 9.41
N GLU A 634 18.96 3.79 8.10
CA GLU A 634 19.12 2.76 7.07
C GLU A 634 20.03 3.28 5.96
N GLY A 635 20.94 2.46 5.44
CA GLY A 635 21.85 2.87 4.39
C GLY A 635 22.85 1.79 3.99
N PHE A 636 23.79 2.15 3.10
CA PHE A 636 24.92 1.27 2.79
C PHE A 636 25.95 1.32 3.90
N GLU A 637 26.47 0.16 4.26
CA GLU A 637 27.33 -0.02 5.44
C GLU A 637 28.69 0.67 5.33
N GLU A 638 29.16 0.90 4.09
CA GLU A 638 30.41 1.61 3.80
C GLU A 638 30.49 3.03 4.44
N HIS A 639 29.34 3.64 4.73
CA HIS A 639 29.24 4.99 5.29
C HIS A 639 28.70 5.03 6.73
N LEU A 640 28.62 3.88 7.41
CA LEU A 640 28.00 3.76 8.73
C LEU A 640 28.67 4.72 9.76
N VAL A 641 29.99 4.79 9.80
CA VAL A 641 30.72 5.58 10.80
C VAL A 641 30.45 7.07 10.65
N GLU A 642 30.51 7.59 9.43
CA GLU A 642 30.23 8.99 9.13
C GLU A 642 28.79 9.35 9.43
N ALA A 643 27.87 8.46 9.06
CA ALA A 643 26.44 8.64 9.31
C ALA A 643 26.10 8.64 10.80
N LEU A 644 26.72 7.74 11.60
CA LEU A 644 26.58 7.74 13.06
C LEU A 644 27.12 9.03 13.68
N GLY A 645 28.22 9.56 13.16
CA GLY A 645 28.77 10.84 13.61
C GLY A 645 27.80 12.01 13.37
N LEU A 646 27.11 12.04 12.24
CA LEU A 646 26.08 13.04 11.93
C LEU A 646 24.82 12.84 12.80
N LEU A 647 24.31 11.61 12.91
CA LEU A 647 23.16 11.27 13.74
C LEU A 647 23.37 11.67 15.20
N THR A 648 24.49 11.26 15.78
CA THR A 648 24.82 11.57 17.17
C THR A 648 24.87 13.07 17.44
N ARG A 649 25.49 13.84 16.54
CA ARG A 649 25.53 15.31 16.66
C ARG A 649 24.13 15.93 16.53
N GLN A 650 23.28 15.41 15.62
CA GLN A 650 21.90 15.88 15.47
C GLN A 650 21.09 15.61 16.75
N ILE A 651 21.20 14.42 17.33
CA ILE A 651 20.50 14.07 18.58
C ILE A 651 20.95 14.99 19.74
N LEU A 652 22.26 15.20 19.88
CA LEU A 652 22.81 15.98 20.99
C LEU A 652 22.65 17.49 20.84
N MET A 653 22.72 17.98 19.59
CA MET A 653 22.73 19.42 19.29
C MET A 653 21.81 19.73 18.09
N PRO A 654 20.50 19.47 18.17
CA PRO A 654 19.60 19.74 17.07
C PRO A 654 19.49 21.25 16.82
N GLN A 655 19.51 21.62 15.53
CA GLN A 655 19.26 22.98 15.08
C GLN A 655 17.89 23.03 14.40
N LEU A 656 17.00 23.86 14.94
CA LEU A 656 15.69 24.15 14.41
C LEU A 656 15.51 25.67 14.34
N ASP A 657 14.92 26.16 13.26
CA ASP A 657 14.58 27.57 13.13
C ASP A 657 13.08 27.81 13.32
N GLU A 658 12.72 29.08 13.48
CA GLU A 658 11.35 29.52 13.69
C GLU A 658 10.46 29.28 12.48
N LYS A 659 11.00 29.29 11.27
CA LYS A 659 10.26 29.07 10.02
C LYS A 659 9.79 27.62 9.92
N GLN A 660 10.68 26.66 10.18
CA GLN A 660 10.36 25.24 10.21
C GLN A 660 9.37 24.91 11.33
N TYR A 661 9.55 25.53 12.49
CA TYR A 661 8.62 25.40 13.59
C TYR A 661 7.22 25.82 13.20
N ARG A 662 7.06 26.98 12.53
CA ARG A 662 5.74 27.45 12.03
C ARG A 662 5.14 26.53 10.99
N ASN A 663 5.96 25.92 10.12
CA ASN A 663 5.48 24.95 9.15
C ASN A 663 4.92 23.70 9.82
N VAL A 664 5.65 23.14 10.76
CA VAL A 664 5.21 21.99 11.55
C VAL A 664 3.94 22.35 12.33
N GLN A 665 3.90 23.53 12.95
CA GLN A 665 2.72 24.07 13.61
C GLN A 665 1.50 24.12 12.68
N GLY A 666 1.67 24.68 11.49
CA GLY A 666 0.60 24.79 10.50
C GLY A 666 0.09 23.41 10.06
N SER A 667 0.99 22.47 9.82
CA SER A 667 0.64 21.09 9.44
C SER A 667 -0.15 20.38 10.54
N ILE A 668 0.28 20.46 11.79
CA ILE A 668 -0.43 19.86 12.93
C ILE A 668 -1.81 20.51 13.12
N TYR A 669 -1.90 21.83 12.96
CA TYR A 669 -3.19 22.55 13.03
C TYR A 669 -4.18 22.04 11.99
N GLN A 670 -3.73 21.83 10.76
CA GLN A 670 -4.57 21.31 9.68
C GLN A 670 -4.96 19.84 9.90
N SER A 671 -4.05 19.02 10.44
CA SER A 671 -4.37 17.64 10.84
C SER A 671 -5.52 17.60 11.86
N ARG A 672 -5.49 18.48 12.87
CA ARG A 672 -6.56 18.58 13.88
C ARG A 672 -7.91 19.03 13.28
N ILE A 673 -7.89 19.93 12.29
CA ILE A 673 -9.11 20.33 11.57
C ILE A 673 -9.68 19.15 10.80
N ARG A 674 -8.82 18.37 10.15
CA ARG A 674 -9.22 17.15 9.42
C ARG A 674 -9.85 16.11 10.34
N GLU A 675 -9.26 15.84 11.50
CA GLU A 675 -9.78 14.88 12.48
C GLU A 675 -11.24 15.17 12.86
N GLY A 676 -11.59 16.46 13.03
CA GLY A 676 -12.96 16.86 13.33
C GLY A 676 -13.95 16.74 12.17
N LYS A 677 -13.49 16.45 10.96
CA LYS A 677 -14.32 16.38 9.74
C LYS A 677 -14.35 15.00 9.10
N ASP A 678 -13.26 14.24 9.20
CA ASP A 678 -13.12 12.92 8.57
C ASP A 678 -13.99 11.88 9.29
N PRO A 679 -14.97 11.27 8.60
CA PRO A 679 -15.89 10.30 9.21
C PRO A 679 -15.18 9.07 9.78
N GLN A 680 -14.07 8.64 9.17
CA GLN A 680 -13.30 7.50 9.65
C GLN A 680 -12.61 7.82 10.99
N ILE A 681 -11.95 8.96 11.06
CA ILE A 681 -11.22 9.39 12.27
C ILE A 681 -12.20 9.62 13.42
N ILE A 682 -13.36 10.24 13.13
CA ILE A 682 -14.42 10.44 14.13
C ILE A 682 -14.94 9.11 14.66
N ALA A 683 -15.15 8.12 13.81
CA ALA A 683 -15.60 6.80 14.21
C ALA A 683 -14.55 6.06 15.06
N GLU A 684 -13.27 6.16 14.70
CA GLU A 684 -12.15 5.62 15.49
C GLU A 684 -12.05 6.30 16.87
N ALA A 685 -12.22 7.63 16.92
CA ALA A 685 -12.24 8.39 18.19
C ALA A 685 -13.41 7.97 19.08
N LEU A 686 -14.59 7.70 18.51
CA LEU A 686 -15.74 7.21 19.26
C LEU A 686 -15.49 5.79 19.79
N ALA A 687 -14.88 4.91 18.99
CA ALA A 687 -14.52 3.55 19.40
C ALA A 687 -13.50 3.57 20.55
N GLU A 688 -12.51 4.45 20.48
CA GLU A 688 -11.52 4.63 21.54
C GLU A 688 -12.15 5.23 22.81
N TYR A 689 -13.08 6.17 22.66
CA TYR A 689 -13.86 6.69 23.79
C TYR A 689 -14.73 5.61 24.46
N MET A 690 -15.30 4.68 23.68
CA MET A 690 -16.00 3.52 24.26
C MET A 690 -15.06 2.66 25.09
N ALA A 691 -13.83 2.46 24.64
CA ALA A 691 -12.86 1.63 25.35
C ALA A 691 -12.28 2.30 26.61
N TYR A 692 -11.97 3.60 26.57
CA TYR A 692 -11.16 4.28 27.59
C TYR A 692 -11.85 5.48 28.25
N GLY A 693 -13.00 5.91 27.75
CA GLY A 693 -13.72 7.09 28.27
C GLY A 693 -12.87 8.37 28.12
N ASP A 694 -12.82 9.17 29.19
CA ASP A 694 -12.08 10.43 29.20
C ASP A 694 -10.55 10.25 29.09
N LYS A 695 -10.06 9.01 29.24
CA LYS A 695 -8.66 8.64 29.02
C LYS A 695 -8.34 8.25 27.56
N SER A 696 -9.29 8.43 26.65
CA SER A 696 -9.06 8.29 25.22
C SER A 696 -7.91 9.22 24.78
N GLY A 697 -7.01 8.74 23.95
CA GLY A 697 -5.90 9.54 23.41
C GLY A 697 -6.36 10.74 22.59
N TYR A 698 -7.57 10.73 22.04
CA TYR A 698 -8.18 11.90 21.39
C TYR A 698 -8.57 13.01 22.36
N LEU A 699 -8.89 12.70 23.62
CA LEU A 699 -9.31 13.65 24.65
C LEU A 699 -8.18 14.03 25.60
N ASP A 700 -7.33 13.05 25.95
CA ASP A 700 -6.28 13.20 26.97
C ASP A 700 -4.97 13.79 26.44
N ARG A 701 -4.89 14.11 25.17
CA ARG A 701 -3.70 14.67 24.53
C ARG A 701 -3.58 16.18 24.76
N PRO A 702 -2.34 16.73 24.74
CA PRO A 702 -2.14 18.17 24.87
C PRO A 702 -2.91 18.99 23.82
N THR A 703 -3.50 20.10 24.25
CA THR A 703 -4.14 21.03 23.33
C THR A 703 -3.08 21.72 22.46
N LEU A 704 -3.46 22.16 21.26
CA LEU A 704 -2.54 22.88 20.38
C LEU A 704 -2.04 24.19 21.01
N TYR A 705 -2.84 24.81 21.87
CA TYR A 705 -2.43 25.98 22.62
C TYR A 705 -1.25 25.63 23.56
N ASN A 706 -1.37 24.54 24.34
CA ASN A 706 -0.31 24.11 25.24
C ASN A 706 0.96 23.75 24.46
N VAL A 707 0.82 23.03 23.35
CA VAL A 707 1.98 22.62 22.52
C VAL A 707 2.71 23.84 21.95
N PHE A 708 2.00 24.76 21.34
CA PHE A 708 2.65 25.80 20.55
C PHE A 708 2.83 27.13 21.29
N THR A 709 2.06 27.41 22.33
CA THR A 709 2.12 28.66 23.09
C THR A 709 2.84 28.47 24.43
N GLU A 710 2.51 27.43 25.19
CA GLU A 710 3.11 27.22 26.52
C GLU A 710 4.46 26.46 26.43
N MET A 711 4.56 25.45 25.56
CA MET A 711 5.82 24.73 25.37
C MET A 711 6.77 25.53 24.46
N GLY A 712 6.36 25.78 23.22
CA GLY A 712 7.19 26.47 22.24
C GLY A 712 8.40 25.64 21.76
N LEU A 713 9.16 26.18 20.82
CA LEU A 713 10.25 25.47 20.15
C LEU A 713 11.30 24.92 21.11
N SER A 714 11.84 25.77 22.00
CA SER A 714 12.95 25.38 22.90
C SER A 714 12.56 24.30 23.89
N LYS A 715 11.36 24.34 24.47
CA LYS A 715 10.91 23.31 25.40
C LYS A 715 10.62 21.99 24.70
N LEU A 716 10.00 22.03 23.49
CA LEU A 716 9.76 20.82 22.69
C LEU A 716 11.08 20.14 22.29
N THR A 717 12.09 20.92 21.90
CA THR A 717 13.42 20.37 21.65
C THR A 717 14.01 19.73 22.92
N GLY A 718 13.82 20.36 24.09
CA GLY A 718 14.22 19.82 25.38
C GLY A 718 13.47 18.54 25.78
N GLU A 719 12.22 18.33 25.35
CA GLU A 719 11.48 17.07 25.54
C GLU A 719 12.18 15.90 24.84
N PHE A 720 12.53 16.09 23.57
CA PHE A 720 13.28 15.08 22.84
C PHE A 720 14.60 14.73 23.53
N GLN A 721 15.38 15.72 23.94
CA GLN A 721 16.64 15.50 24.63
C GLN A 721 16.46 14.75 25.96
N ARG A 722 15.37 15.02 26.73
CA ARG A 722 15.04 14.28 27.94
C ARG A 722 14.65 12.83 27.69
N ALA A 723 14.01 12.57 26.53
CA ALA A 723 13.64 11.21 26.11
C ALA A 723 14.88 10.35 25.84
N THR A 724 15.95 10.94 25.31
CA THR A 724 17.24 10.23 25.11
C THR A 724 18.03 10.01 26.40
N ASP A 725 17.53 10.42 27.59
CA ASP A 725 18.07 10.04 28.89
C ASP A 725 17.72 8.60 29.32
N TYR A 726 16.75 7.98 28.67
CA TYR A 726 16.30 6.63 28.97
C TYR A 726 17.20 5.59 28.30
N GLU A 727 17.25 4.39 28.89
CA GLU A 727 17.92 3.24 28.27
C GLU A 727 17.35 2.91 26.89
N ALA A 728 18.18 2.37 26.02
CA ALA A 728 17.78 2.01 24.67
C ALA A 728 18.06 0.53 24.35
N GLU A 729 17.13 -0.09 23.65
CA GLU A 729 17.42 -1.29 22.85
C GLU A 729 18.02 -0.81 21.52
N VAL A 730 19.22 -1.28 21.20
CA VAL A 730 19.91 -1.00 19.95
C VAL A 730 19.77 -2.22 19.07
N HIS A 731 18.98 -2.13 18.00
CA HIS A 731 18.83 -3.21 17.01
C HIS A 731 19.68 -2.87 15.80
N PHE A 732 20.60 -3.76 15.44
CA PHE A 732 21.44 -3.62 14.25
C PHE A 732 21.41 -4.88 13.42
N CYS A 733 21.14 -4.70 12.13
CA CYS A 733 21.25 -5.71 11.10
C CYS A 733 22.17 -5.17 10.00
N GLY A 734 23.22 -5.89 9.66
CA GLY A 734 24.23 -5.49 8.66
C GLY A 734 25.16 -6.62 8.31
N THR A 735 26.01 -6.43 7.29
CA THR A 735 26.98 -7.47 6.86
C THR A 735 28.23 -7.49 7.72
N MET A 736 28.53 -6.40 8.45
CA MET A 736 29.70 -6.22 9.29
C MET A 736 29.76 -7.29 10.40
N PRO A 737 30.93 -7.90 10.69
CA PRO A 737 31.05 -8.84 11.80
C PRO A 737 30.64 -8.23 13.13
N PHE A 738 30.07 -9.06 14.02
CA PHE A 738 29.55 -8.62 15.32
C PHE A 738 30.53 -7.76 16.15
N ASP A 739 31.77 -8.18 16.30
CA ASP A 739 32.73 -7.47 17.15
C ASP A 739 33.04 -6.07 16.59
N GLU A 740 33.15 -5.93 15.27
CA GLU A 740 33.38 -4.64 14.62
C GLU A 740 32.15 -3.73 14.76
N ALA A 741 30.94 -4.25 14.49
CA ALA A 741 29.69 -3.52 14.68
C ALA A 741 29.52 -3.06 16.14
N TYR A 742 29.84 -3.94 17.11
CA TYR A 742 29.78 -3.62 18.54
C TYR A 742 30.71 -2.48 18.93
N ASP A 743 31.96 -2.51 18.47
CA ASP A 743 32.95 -1.49 18.77
C ASP A 743 32.53 -0.13 18.18
N ILE A 744 32.08 -0.10 16.91
CA ILE A 744 31.60 1.13 16.26
C ILE A 744 30.37 1.68 16.97
N LEU A 745 29.35 0.86 17.20
CA LEU A 745 28.12 1.32 17.84
C LEU A 745 28.36 1.79 19.28
N SER A 746 29.18 1.07 20.04
CA SER A 746 29.51 1.47 21.40
C SER A 746 30.26 2.80 21.48
N GLN A 747 31.05 3.12 20.46
CA GLN A 747 31.84 4.35 20.40
C GLN A 747 31.01 5.56 19.93
N TYR A 748 30.15 5.37 18.95
CA TYR A 748 29.52 6.49 18.23
C TYR A 748 28.10 6.79 18.66
N LEU A 749 27.36 5.84 19.27
CA LEU A 749 25.98 6.08 19.68
C LEU A 749 25.89 7.04 20.88
N PRO A 750 24.88 7.94 20.94
CA PRO A 750 24.73 8.95 21.99
C PRO A 750 24.11 8.36 23.28
N LEU A 751 24.56 7.18 23.67
CA LEU A 751 24.08 6.50 24.87
C LEU A 751 24.80 7.05 26.13
N LYS A 752 24.04 7.26 27.19
CA LYS A 752 24.56 7.87 28.44
C LYS A 752 25.01 6.80 29.43
N ALA A 753 26.03 7.11 30.20
CA ALA A 753 26.52 6.18 31.24
C ALA A 753 25.52 5.96 32.40
N ASN A 754 24.68 6.97 32.67
CA ASN A 754 23.69 6.96 33.77
C ASN A 754 22.27 7.12 33.17
N GLU A 755 21.87 6.16 32.36
CA GLU A 755 20.54 6.16 31.75
C GLU A 755 19.44 5.91 32.81
N LYS A 756 18.29 6.46 32.56
CA LYS A 756 17.06 6.13 33.29
C LYS A 756 16.56 4.77 32.85
N GLU A 757 15.95 4.05 33.79
CA GLU A 757 15.24 2.82 33.47
C GLU A 757 14.05 3.09 32.53
N SER A 758 13.78 2.16 31.65
CA SER A 758 12.61 2.22 30.79
C SER A 758 11.33 2.44 31.59
N SER A 759 10.47 3.32 31.12
CA SER A 759 9.17 3.47 31.75
C SER A 759 8.37 2.18 31.52
N SER A 760 7.86 1.59 32.59
CA SER A 760 6.94 0.46 32.44
C SER A 760 5.72 0.89 31.63
N PRO A 761 5.28 0.08 30.63
CA PRO A 761 4.03 0.32 29.94
C PRO A 761 2.90 0.49 30.97
N GLU A 762 2.22 1.61 30.90
CA GLU A 762 1.04 1.83 31.74
C GLU A 762 -0.20 1.52 30.94
N TRP A 763 -0.79 0.35 31.23
CA TRP A 763 -2.00 -0.06 30.53
C TRP A 763 -3.16 0.84 30.94
N LYS A 764 -3.72 1.59 30.00
CA LYS A 764 -4.98 2.31 30.24
C LYS A 764 -6.06 1.31 30.63
N ALA A 765 -6.64 1.51 31.82
CA ALA A 765 -7.76 0.68 32.23
C ALA A 765 -8.96 0.95 31.30
N TYR A 766 -9.58 -0.12 30.85
CA TYR A 766 -10.85 0.00 30.13
C TYR A 766 -11.93 0.63 30.99
N LYS A 767 -12.80 1.38 30.34
CA LYS A 767 -14.01 1.90 30.96
C LYS A 767 -14.91 0.74 31.36
N GLU A 768 -15.34 0.73 32.62
CA GLU A 768 -16.29 -0.28 33.12
C GLU A 768 -17.73 0.08 32.73
N TYR A 769 -18.46 -0.93 32.33
CA TYR A 769 -19.87 -0.84 31.98
C TYR A 769 -20.68 -1.76 32.88
N SER A 770 -21.69 -1.22 33.58
CA SER A 770 -22.64 -1.99 34.38
C SER A 770 -23.80 -2.55 33.54
N GLU A 771 -23.98 -2.05 32.34
CA GLU A 771 -25.07 -2.46 31.42
C GLU A 771 -24.62 -2.28 29.95
N ASN A 772 -25.35 -2.92 29.04
CA ASN A 772 -25.14 -2.75 27.61
C ASN A 772 -25.41 -1.28 27.23
N THR A 773 -24.39 -0.59 26.79
CA THR A 773 -24.44 0.84 26.48
C THR A 773 -24.24 1.06 24.99
N ILE A 774 -25.06 1.91 24.39
CA ILE A 774 -24.95 2.29 22.97
C ILE A 774 -24.54 3.77 22.91
N TYR A 775 -23.43 4.05 22.23
CA TYR A 775 -23.03 5.38 21.83
C TYR A 775 -23.46 5.61 20.38
N PHE A 776 -24.20 6.66 20.15
CA PHE A 776 -24.71 6.98 18.82
C PHE A 776 -24.35 8.42 18.44
N LEU A 777 -23.58 8.57 17.37
CA LEU A 777 -23.21 9.86 16.81
C LEU A 777 -23.84 10.01 15.42
N PRO A 778 -24.93 10.78 15.28
CA PRO A 778 -25.60 10.95 14.00
C PRO A 778 -24.76 11.84 13.06
N ARG A 779 -24.56 11.36 11.83
CA ARG A 779 -23.92 12.12 10.76
C ARG A 779 -24.80 12.06 9.52
N SER A 780 -25.12 13.22 8.96
CA SER A 780 -25.93 13.33 7.74
C SER A 780 -25.09 13.46 6.46
N ASP A 781 -23.79 13.61 6.62
CA ASP A 781 -22.81 13.84 5.55
C ASP A 781 -22.08 12.55 5.12
N THR A 782 -22.39 11.41 5.73
CA THR A 782 -21.86 10.09 5.36
C THR A 782 -22.94 9.17 4.78
N LYS A 783 -22.54 8.22 3.95
CA LYS A 783 -23.44 7.24 3.30
C LYS A 783 -23.46 5.89 4.03
N GLN A 784 -22.38 5.60 4.76
CA GLN A 784 -22.26 4.38 5.53
C GLN A 784 -22.42 4.62 7.03
N ALA A 785 -23.04 3.66 7.71
CA ALA A 785 -23.01 3.56 9.17
C ALA A 785 -21.80 2.72 9.60
N LYS A 786 -21.04 3.21 10.57
CA LYS A 786 -19.93 2.47 11.19
C LYS A 786 -20.40 1.96 12.56
N ILE A 787 -20.26 0.65 12.78
CA ILE A 787 -20.68 -0.02 14.01
C ILE A 787 -19.45 -0.68 14.62
N TYR A 788 -19.13 -0.32 15.85
CA TYR A 788 -18.06 -0.91 16.63
C TYR A 788 -18.67 -1.65 17.82
N PHE A 789 -18.20 -2.86 18.07
CA PHE A 789 -18.51 -3.62 19.25
C PHE A 789 -17.30 -3.66 20.16
N PHE A 790 -17.45 -3.20 21.39
CA PHE A 790 -16.41 -3.26 22.40
C PHE A 790 -16.86 -4.21 23.51
N ALA A 791 -16.02 -5.17 23.85
CA ALA A 791 -16.14 -6.01 25.01
C ALA A 791 -14.77 -6.09 25.71
N PRO A 792 -14.65 -5.67 26.97
CA PRO A 792 -13.40 -5.77 27.70
C PRO A 792 -13.03 -7.25 27.87
N GLY A 793 -11.79 -7.60 27.50
CA GLY A 793 -11.23 -8.92 27.75
C GLY A 793 -10.57 -8.99 29.13
N ASN A 794 -10.23 -10.21 29.55
CA ASN A 794 -9.38 -10.40 30.71
C ASN A 794 -7.94 -9.94 30.44
N VAL A 795 -7.20 -9.58 31.50
CA VAL A 795 -5.77 -9.33 31.40
C VAL A 795 -5.09 -10.57 30.81
N TYR A 796 -4.27 -10.36 29.78
CA TYR A 796 -3.51 -11.43 29.17
C TYR A 796 -2.65 -12.15 30.22
N LYS A 797 -2.82 -13.46 30.28
CA LYS A 797 -1.98 -14.36 31.06
C LYS A 797 -1.55 -15.50 30.14
N PRO A 798 -0.24 -15.80 30.04
CA PRO A 798 0.27 -16.82 29.13
C PRO A 798 -0.45 -18.17 29.29
N GLU A 799 -0.84 -18.53 30.51
CA GLU A 799 -1.58 -19.75 30.81
C GLU A 799 -3.05 -19.77 30.29
N ASN A 800 -3.60 -18.65 29.90
CA ASN A 800 -4.99 -18.52 29.40
C ASN A 800 -5.09 -18.42 27.88
N ASP A 801 -3.96 -18.34 27.17
CA ASP A 801 -3.92 -18.07 25.74
C ASP A 801 -4.35 -19.26 24.86
N LEU A 802 -4.52 -20.44 25.46
CA LEU A 802 -4.94 -21.68 24.79
C LEU A 802 -6.38 -22.09 25.12
N LYS A 803 -7.14 -21.26 25.77
CA LYS A 803 -8.57 -21.44 26.05
C LYS A 803 -9.39 -20.38 25.33
#